data_56eb280cf75c32b2944d9e0dd8230cda
#
_entry.id   56eb280cf75c32b2944d9e0dd8230cda
#
_cell.length_a   1.000
_cell.length_b   1.000
_cell.length_c   1.000
_cell.angle_alpha   90.00
_cell.angle_beta   90.00
_cell.angle_gamma   90.00
#
_symmetry.space_group_name_H-M   'P 1'
#
loop_
_entity.id
_entity.type
_entity.pdbx_description
1 polymer ?
#
loop_
_entity_poly.entity_id
_entity_poly.type
_entity_poly.pdbx_seq_one_letter_code
_entity_poly.pdbx_strand_id
1 'polypeptide(L)'
;MDLKHQNQYTYSMKYFLRLIYVTVIGCLPLFSLAQEVFVYDADTKEPLAGVLVYNKDQSIRFLTALDGRCVLNGYSAKETLYINHSSYIEYRTNVKQWVQRGRVVYLQRNAFELDEVVMSVSKWEQQRKDVPQKIVGINAQSIAFNQPQTAADMLQQTGKVYVQKSQLGGGSPMIRGFAANRLLLSVDGVRMNNAIFRGGNLQNSIAVDPFSIKNTEVIFGSGSVIYGSDAIGGVVHYYTKEPQLSKNETTTYSGNAQYRYSSANQERTAHLDLSVGTEKWGFLSSITHSNFEDLQMGKNGPEAYLRPQFVLQGGGADLLVDNPNPRLQNPTGYNQINSLQKVRYKADENLEFQLGVYFSETSHFARYDRLTRPDNAGTGLRSAVWDYGPQKWFMTNFNISHAPLNTFYEGLKFTAAYQRFNESRFDRDFGAVSLFGTEEKVDAISFNLDIEHKKTGAFRLFYGAEYVGNKVYSKGSENIVSSNMILPAASRYPDNALWRSAALYLNSTFEASENFKFLGGIRYTHVWVNASFDNEFYDFPFEKADLNTAALTGSLGWSWFVAEDFQVSWNATTGFRAPNIDDIGKVFDSEPGSVVVPNPALKPEYAYGTEIGLKKNFSDKVVWRLAGYYTHLKDALVRRNFALNGQSQIVYQGVLSQVQAVQNAANAYVYGWEIGADFMLSPYLSFAVNYSYIKGTEEEDNGALSPGRHVAPSFGDLQLLYKNSRFKASILLNFNREISADQLAVSEQSKSYMYALDRFGNPYSPSWHSLNFRSQYTLTNAVTTFLAWENITNQLYRTYASGLSAPGSNLILGASYQF
;
A
#
# COMPACT_ATOMS: atom_id res chain seq x y z
N MET A 1 -93.00 47.13 38.67
CA MET A 1 -91.75 47.78 38.31
C MET A 1 -90.67 46.76 38.61
N ASP A 2 -89.75 46.52 37.66
CA ASP A 2 -88.56 45.73 37.75
C ASP A 2 -88.62 44.21 37.56
N LEU A 3 -88.85 43.84 36.31
CA LEU A 3 -88.46 42.57 35.80
C LEU A 3 -87.79 42.58 34.39
N LYS A 4 -87.32 43.79 33.97
CA LYS A 4 -86.76 44.02 32.63
C LYS A 4 -85.12 44.15 32.60
N HIS A 5 -84.49 44.32 33.76
CA HIS A 5 -83.02 44.50 33.80
C HIS A 5 -82.16 43.25 34.02
N GLN A 6 -82.73 42.14 34.40
CA GLN A 6 -81.93 40.95 34.60
C GLN A 6 -81.62 40.13 33.35
N ASN A 7 -82.36 40.34 32.25
CA ASN A 7 -82.16 39.54 31.00
C ASN A 7 -81.13 40.13 30.03
N GLN A 8 -80.67 41.37 30.21
CA GLN A 8 -79.66 41.99 29.35
C GLN A 8 -78.25 41.59 29.76
N TYR A 9 -77.96 41.36 31.03
CA TYR A 9 -76.64 40.98 31.49
C TYR A 9 -76.35 39.49 31.20
N THR A 10 -77.31 38.64 31.14
CA THR A 10 -77.16 37.22 30.85
C THR A 10 -76.87 36.93 29.38
N TYR A 11 -77.40 37.76 28.45
CA TYR A 11 -77.09 37.67 27.01
C TYR A 11 -75.69 38.19 26.66
N SER A 12 -75.25 39.26 27.26
CA SER A 12 -73.92 39.84 27.10
C SER A 12 -72.80 38.88 27.59
N MET A 13 -72.99 38.22 28.70
CA MET A 13 -72.03 37.31 29.29
C MET A 13 -71.90 35.98 28.48
N LYS A 14 -73.01 35.51 27.82
CA LYS A 14 -72.93 34.31 26.92
C LYS A 14 -72.20 34.62 25.61
N TYR A 15 -72.31 35.85 25.09
CA TYR A 15 -71.53 36.23 23.89
C TYR A 15 -70.08 36.49 24.24
N PHE A 16 -69.81 37.10 25.42
CA PHE A 16 -68.42 37.31 25.89
C PHE A 16 -67.71 35.97 26.21
N LEU A 17 -68.38 34.99 26.82
CA LEU A 17 -67.86 33.65 27.05
C LEU A 17 -67.69 32.85 25.73
N ARG A 18 -68.53 33.00 24.73
CA ARG A 18 -68.34 32.42 23.40
C ARG A 18 -67.20 33.02 22.63
N LEU A 19 -66.98 34.37 22.76
CA LEU A 19 -65.89 35.06 22.15
C LEU A 19 -64.51 34.61 22.78
N ILE A 20 -64.45 34.46 24.11
CA ILE A 20 -63.26 33.94 24.79
C ILE A 20 -63.00 32.45 24.41
N TYR A 21 -64.02 31.62 24.25
CA TYR A 21 -63.90 30.23 23.83
C TYR A 21 -63.41 30.11 22.40
N VAL A 22 -63.84 30.95 21.47
CA VAL A 22 -63.37 31.01 20.09
C VAL A 22 -62.00 31.61 19.99
N THR A 23 -61.64 32.59 20.85
CA THR A 23 -60.29 33.22 20.84
C THR A 23 -59.27 32.31 21.54
N VAL A 24 -59.64 31.53 22.56
CA VAL A 24 -58.79 30.59 23.23
C VAL A 24 -58.55 29.31 22.36
N ILE A 25 -59.52 28.90 21.56
CA ILE A 25 -59.33 27.81 20.60
C ILE A 25 -58.59 28.28 19.34
N GLY A 26 -58.67 29.56 18.97
CA GLY A 26 -57.95 30.14 17.84
C GLY A 26 -56.50 30.56 18.13
N CYS A 27 -56.08 30.56 19.41
CA CYS A 27 -54.73 30.86 19.87
C CYS A 27 -53.99 29.66 20.48
N LEU A 28 -54.41 28.43 20.20
CA LEU A 28 -53.53 27.31 20.38
C LEU A 28 -52.44 27.40 19.33
N PRO A 29 -51.14 27.70 19.66
CA PRO A 29 -50.09 27.61 18.68
C PRO A 29 -50.17 26.16 18.19
N LEU A 30 -50.27 26.00 16.88
CA LEU A 30 -49.90 24.76 16.22
C LEU A 30 -48.42 24.55 16.59
N PHE A 31 -48.14 23.97 17.76
CA PHE A 31 -46.87 23.36 18.02
C PHE A 31 -46.73 22.25 16.98
N SER A 32 -46.11 22.57 15.87
CA SER A 32 -45.45 21.60 15.05
C SER A 32 -44.51 20.88 16.00
N LEU A 33 -44.94 19.72 16.51
CA LEU A 33 -44.12 18.87 17.31
C LEU A 33 -42.92 18.47 16.45
N ALA A 34 -41.83 19.23 16.57
CA ALA A 34 -40.54 18.85 16.01
C ALA A 34 -40.21 17.45 16.52
N GLN A 35 -40.21 16.45 15.62
CA GLN A 35 -39.99 15.08 16.01
C GLN A 35 -38.51 14.81 15.97
N GLU A 36 -37.92 14.65 17.15
CA GLU A 36 -36.54 14.18 17.25
C GLU A 36 -36.44 12.69 16.90
N VAL A 37 -35.50 12.37 16.05
CA VAL A 37 -35.19 11.01 15.61
C VAL A 37 -33.68 10.81 15.65
N PHE A 38 -33.25 9.56 15.76
CA PHE A 38 -31.86 9.21 15.94
C PHE A 38 -31.42 8.21 14.89
N VAL A 39 -30.17 8.33 14.43
CA VAL A 39 -29.53 7.43 13.49
C VAL A 39 -28.25 6.86 14.10
N TYR A 40 -28.16 5.54 14.09
CA TYR A 40 -27.05 4.79 14.66
C TYR A 40 -26.46 3.81 13.65
N ASP A 41 -25.19 3.45 13.83
CA ASP A 41 -24.55 2.33 13.14
C ASP A 41 -25.23 1.02 13.57
N ALA A 42 -25.58 0.16 12.63
CA ALA A 42 -26.26 -1.10 12.91
C ALA A 42 -25.37 -2.11 13.65
N ASP A 43 -24.04 -2.04 13.47
CA ASP A 43 -23.06 -2.95 14.05
C ASP A 43 -22.56 -2.42 15.43
N THR A 44 -22.04 -1.19 15.47
CA THR A 44 -21.42 -0.62 16.68
C THR A 44 -22.41 0.01 17.64
N LYS A 45 -23.62 0.33 17.19
CA LYS A 45 -24.64 1.08 17.94
C LYS A 45 -24.21 2.51 18.30
N GLU A 46 -23.14 2.99 17.69
CA GLU A 46 -22.69 4.38 17.86
C GLU A 46 -23.58 5.35 17.08
N PRO A 47 -23.77 6.57 17.60
CA PRO A 47 -24.54 7.59 16.89
C PRO A 47 -23.81 8.04 15.61
N LEU A 48 -24.56 8.21 14.53
CA LEU A 48 -24.01 8.63 13.23
C LEU A 48 -24.26 10.13 13.00
N ALA A 49 -23.17 10.89 13.01
CA ALA A 49 -23.16 12.30 12.64
C ALA A 49 -23.11 12.48 11.11
N GLY A 50 -23.67 13.58 10.60
CA GLY A 50 -23.57 13.93 9.18
C GLY A 50 -24.42 13.07 8.24
N VAL A 51 -25.33 12.27 8.76
CA VAL A 51 -26.30 11.53 7.94
C VAL A 51 -27.29 12.49 7.34
N LEU A 52 -27.41 12.50 6.01
CA LEU A 52 -28.37 13.33 5.27
C LEU A 52 -29.75 12.65 5.27
N VAL A 53 -30.75 13.34 5.79
CA VAL A 53 -32.16 12.95 5.74
C VAL A 53 -32.89 13.90 4.80
N TYR A 54 -33.49 13.38 3.73
CA TYR A 54 -34.12 14.20 2.69
C TYR A 54 -35.35 13.55 2.10
N ASN A 55 -36.23 14.35 1.46
CA ASN A 55 -37.36 13.87 0.67
C ASN A 55 -36.95 13.65 -0.80
N LYS A 56 -37.84 13.05 -1.60
CA LYS A 56 -37.55 12.64 -2.97
C LYS A 56 -37.04 13.76 -3.88
N ASP A 57 -37.56 14.94 -3.76
CA ASP A 57 -37.19 16.13 -4.54
C ASP A 57 -36.08 16.97 -3.88
N GLN A 58 -35.59 16.53 -2.71
CA GLN A 58 -34.56 17.20 -1.91
C GLN A 58 -34.89 18.62 -1.49
N SER A 59 -36.15 19.01 -1.54
CA SER A 59 -36.63 20.32 -1.10
C SER A 59 -36.48 20.54 0.41
N ILE A 60 -36.47 19.42 1.17
CA ILE A 60 -36.26 19.40 2.62
C ILE A 60 -35.07 18.48 2.90
N ARG A 61 -34.05 19.02 3.59
CA ARG A 61 -32.83 18.32 3.96
C ARG A 61 -32.40 18.64 5.37
N PHE A 62 -31.99 17.63 6.14
CA PHE A 62 -31.39 17.77 7.45
C PHE A 62 -30.18 16.88 7.58
N LEU A 63 -29.21 17.28 8.38
CA LEU A 63 -28.06 16.48 8.77
C LEU A 63 -28.18 16.08 10.23
N THR A 64 -27.81 14.85 10.57
CA THR A 64 -27.71 14.41 11.95
C THR A 64 -26.56 15.11 12.66
N ALA A 65 -26.79 15.51 13.92
CA ALA A 65 -25.78 16.06 14.82
C ALA A 65 -24.79 14.95 15.30
N LEU A 66 -23.79 15.32 16.08
CA LEU A 66 -22.76 14.40 16.59
C LEU A 66 -23.30 13.24 17.44
N ASP A 67 -24.46 13.44 18.07
CA ASP A 67 -25.19 12.44 18.84
C ASP A 67 -26.15 11.59 17.97
N GLY A 68 -26.05 11.68 16.65
CA GLY A 68 -26.95 11.02 15.70
C GLY A 68 -28.35 11.59 15.63
N ARG A 69 -28.64 12.69 16.32
CA ARG A 69 -29.96 13.33 16.40
C ARG A 69 -30.27 14.14 15.14
N CYS A 70 -31.50 14.02 14.67
CA CYS A 70 -32.06 14.83 13.62
C CYS A 70 -33.46 15.31 14.05
N VAL A 71 -33.76 16.59 13.76
CA VAL A 71 -35.07 17.18 14.05
C VAL A 71 -35.84 17.24 12.73
N LEU A 72 -36.89 16.46 12.61
CA LEU A 72 -37.72 16.39 11.40
C LEU A 72 -38.80 17.50 11.44
N ASN A 73 -38.57 18.58 10.69
CA ASN A 73 -39.52 19.67 10.49
C ASN A 73 -39.97 19.73 9.03
N GLY A 74 -41.24 19.98 8.82
CA GLY A 74 -41.80 20.22 7.48
C GLY A 74 -42.15 18.98 6.66
N TYR A 75 -41.90 17.74 7.17
CA TYR A 75 -42.29 16.50 6.49
C TYR A 75 -43.72 16.09 6.78
N SER A 76 -44.42 15.61 5.76
CA SER A 76 -45.68 14.87 5.94
C SER A 76 -45.46 13.50 6.60
N ALA A 77 -46.40 13.07 7.45
CA ALA A 77 -46.30 11.78 8.16
C ALA A 77 -46.13 10.57 7.24
N LYS A 78 -46.62 10.63 6.00
CA LYS A 78 -46.58 9.56 4.99
C LYS A 78 -45.48 9.80 3.93
N GLU A 79 -44.80 10.92 3.95
CA GLU A 79 -43.75 11.24 2.97
C GLU A 79 -42.57 10.30 3.10
N THR A 80 -42.08 9.82 1.95
CA THR A 80 -40.90 8.95 1.93
C THR A 80 -39.66 9.79 2.21
N LEU A 81 -38.92 9.39 3.24
CA LEU A 81 -37.63 9.91 3.62
C LEU A 81 -36.52 9.00 3.16
N TYR A 82 -35.47 9.58 2.63
CA TYR A 82 -34.21 8.96 2.27
C TYR A 82 -33.20 9.35 3.34
N ILE A 83 -32.54 8.34 3.91
CA ILE A 83 -31.52 8.48 4.95
C ILE A 83 -30.24 7.95 4.35
N ASN A 84 -29.32 8.86 4.04
CA ASN A 84 -28.09 8.57 3.31
C ASN A 84 -26.86 9.06 4.08
N HIS A 85 -25.83 8.24 4.08
CA HIS A 85 -24.50 8.56 4.57
C HIS A 85 -23.48 7.85 3.68
N SER A 86 -22.37 8.50 3.37
CA SER A 86 -21.37 8.02 2.40
C SER A 86 -20.86 6.58 2.64
N SER A 87 -20.86 6.12 3.87
CA SER A 87 -20.36 4.80 4.25
C SER A 87 -21.45 3.79 4.57
N TYR A 88 -22.72 4.10 4.33
CA TYR A 88 -23.87 3.27 4.72
C TYR A 88 -24.82 3.04 3.55
N ILE A 89 -25.54 1.93 3.58
CA ILE A 89 -26.61 1.65 2.62
C ILE A 89 -27.76 2.64 2.87
N GLU A 90 -28.22 3.32 1.80
CA GLU A 90 -29.36 4.21 1.88
C GLU A 90 -30.58 3.51 2.47
N TYR A 91 -31.15 4.09 3.51
CA TYR A 91 -32.34 3.57 4.15
C TYR A 91 -33.55 4.43 3.81
N ARG A 92 -34.65 3.79 3.45
CA ARG A 92 -35.89 4.45 3.09
C ARG A 92 -36.97 4.16 4.12
N THR A 93 -37.61 5.20 4.61
CA THR A 93 -38.70 5.11 5.60
C THR A 93 -39.68 6.26 5.38
N ASN A 94 -40.66 6.43 6.28
CA ASN A 94 -41.45 7.64 6.41
C ASN A 94 -41.54 8.02 7.89
N VAL A 95 -41.93 9.28 8.16
CA VAL A 95 -41.97 9.84 9.52
C VAL A 95 -42.80 8.95 10.45
N LYS A 96 -43.96 8.46 10.00
CA LYS A 96 -44.84 7.59 10.80
C LYS A 96 -44.16 6.28 11.19
N GLN A 97 -43.54 5.60 10.24
CA GLN A 97 -42.79 4.36 10.49
C GLN A 97 -41.61 4.55 11.40
N TRP A 98 -40.85 5.64 11.21
CA TRP A 98 -39.67 5.97 12.04
C TRP A 98 -40.10 6.17 13.50
N VAL A 99 -41.13 6.95 13.72
CA VAL A 99 -41.69 7.19 15.07
C VAL A 99 -42.23 5.92 15.71
N GLN A 100 -42.96 5.09 14.94
CA GLN A 100 -43.47 3.80 15.43
C GLN A 100 -42.34 2.82 15.82
N ARG A 101 -41.16 2.93 15.22
CA ARG A 101 -39.99 2.10 15.55
C ARG A 101 -39.15 2.69 16.69
N GLY A 102 -39.70 3.49 17.55
CA GLY A 102 -39.01 4.09 18.71
C GLY A 102 -38.11 5.27 18.38
N ARG A 103 -38.30 5.91 17.21
CA ARG A 103 -37.54 7.07 16.74
C ARG A 103 -36.08 6.78 16.43
N VAL A 104 -35.69 5.52 16.22
CA VAL A 104 -34.34 5.08 15.95
C VAL A 104 -34.27 4.40 14.59
N VAL A 105 -33.24 4.73 13.80
CA VAL A 105 -32.86 4.02 12.58
C VAL A 105 -31.44 3.51 12.74
N TYR A 106 -31.22 2.26 12.41
CA TYR A 106 -29.89 1.65 12.33
C TYR A 106 -29.48 1.53 10.88
N LEU A 107 -28.44 2.24 10.46
CA LEU A 107 -27.88 2.11 9.13
C LEU A 107 -26.87 0.97 9.07
N GLN A 108 -26.99 0.14 8.07
CA GLN A 108 -25.98 -0.88 7.77
C GLN A 108 -24.85 -0.28 6.95
N ARG A 109 -23.61 -0.54 7.34
CA ARG A 109 -22.44 -0.12 6.54
C ARG A 109 -22.55 -0.72 5.16
N ASN A 110 -22.25 0.11 4.15
CA ASN A 110 -22.14 -0.37 2.81
C ASN A 110 -20.88 -1.26 2.72
N ALA A 111 -21.06 -2.57 2.64
CA ALA A 111 -19.97 -3.52 2.51
C ALA A 111 -19.30 -3.45 1.11
N PHE A 112 -19.93 -2.79 0.17
CA PHE A 112 -19.43 -2.57 -1.18
C PHE A 112 -18.81 -1.17 -1.28
N GLU A 113 -17.60 -1.09 -1.82
CA GLU A 113 -16.72 0.10 -1.98
C GLU A 113 -17.33 1.30 -2.79
N LEU A 114 -18.65 1.55 -2.69
CA LEU A 114 -19.32 2.51 -3.57
C LEU A 114 -19.04 3.98 -3.20
N ASP A 115 -18.72 4.25 -1.94
CA ASP A 115 -18.49 5.60 -1.41
C ASP A 115 -17.10 5.75 -0.73
N GLU A 116 -16.14 4.89 -1.10
CA GLU A 116 -14.77 4.99 -0.60
C GLU A 116 -14.13 6.28 -1.12
N VAL A 117 -13.57 7.05 -0.20
CA VAL A 117 -12.80 8.25 -0.51
C VAL A 117 -11.35 7.82 -0.73
N VAL A 118 -10.75 8.30 -1.81
CA VAL A 118 -9.34 8.10 -2.14
C VAL A 118 -8.61 9.43 -2.22
N MET A 119 -7.36 9.46 -1.77
CA MET A 119 -6.51 10.66 -1.77
C MET A 119 -5.34 10.56 -2.73
N SER A 120 -4.91 9.35 -3.07
CA SER A 120 -3.65 9.13 -3.80
C SER A 120 -3.64 9.64 -5.23
N VAL A 121 -4.79 9.87 -5.85
CA VAL A 121 -4.89 10.26 -7.28
C VAL A 121 -4.66 11.74 -7.51
N SER A 122 -4.86 12.58 -6.50
CA SER A 122 -4.72 14.03 -6.61
C SER A 122 -4.09 14.67 -5.38
N LYS A 123 -3.78 13.86 -4.35
CA LYS A 123 -3.39 14.25 -2.98
C LYS A 123 -4.53 14.93 -2.17
N TRP A 124 -5.75 14.97 -2.75
CA TRP A 124 -6.97 15.49 -2.17
C TRP A 124 -8.07 14.44 -2.18
N GLU A 125 -9.02 14.57 -1.27
CA GLU A 125 -10.14 13.64 -1.16
C GLU A 125 -11.00 13.64 -2.42
N GLN A 126 -11.18 12.48 -3.01
CA GLN A 126 -12.05 12.24 -4.16
C GLN A 126 -12.89 10.99 -3.93
N GLN A 127 -14.10 10.98 -4.45
CA GLN A 127 -14.91 9.76 -4.43
C GLN A 127 -14.31 8.73 -5.36
N ARG A 128 -14.08 7.51 -4.85
CA ARG A 128 -13.49 6.41 -5.62
C ARG A 128 -14.20 6.15 -6.95
N LYS A 129 -15.53 6.28 -6.98
CA LYS A 129 -16.34 6.11 -8.19
C LYS A 129 -16.04 7.10 -9.30
N ASP A 130 -15.55 8.28 -8.96
CA ASP A 130 -15.24 9.35 -9.94
C ASP A 130 -13.86 9.15 -10.60
N VAL A 131 -13.02 8.30 -10.01
CA VAL A 131 -11.66 8.04 -10.47
C VAL A 131 -11.65 6.88 -11.46
N PRO A 132 -11.20 7.09 -12.72
CA PRO A 132 -11.17 6.05 -13.74
C PRO A 132 -10.11 4.98 -13.50
N GLN A 133 -9.01 5.30 -12.81
CA GLN A 133 -7.94 4.37 -12.49
C GLN A 133 -8.37 3.35 -11.42
N LYS A 134 -7.90 2.11 -11.55
CA LYS A 134 -8.10 1.11 -10.51
C LYS A 134 -7.29 1.47 -9.26
N ILE A 135 -7.95 1.55 -8.11
CA ILE A 135 -7.34 1.73 -6.79
C ILE A 135 -7.85 0.64 -5.86
N VAL A 136 -6.98 0.12 -5.03
CA VAL A 136 -7.32 -0.84 -3.96
C VAL A 136 -7.00 -0.20 -2.62
N GLY A 137 -8.02 -0.01 -1.80
CA GLY A 137 -7.89 0.47 -0.42
C GLY A 137 -7.69 -0.69 0.55
N ILE A 138 -6.84 -0.51 1.56
CA ILE A 138 -6.64 -1.44 2.68
C ILE A 138 -6.80 -0.65 3.96
N ASN A 139 -7.94 -0.72 4.59
CA ASN A 139 -8.23 0.04 5.80
C ASN A 139 -7.74 -0.65 7.08
N ALA A 140 -7.68 0.09 8.18
CA ALA A 140 -7.23 -0.39 9.48
C ALA A 140 -8.00 -1.62 9.98
N GLN A 141 -9.31 -1.72 9.69
CA GLN A 141 -10.12 -2.88 10.10
C GLN A 141 -9.71 -4.15 9.36
N SER A 142 -9.37 -4.03 8.06
CA SER A 142 -8.85 -5.16 7.27
C SER A 142 -7.47 -5.57 7.74
N ILE A 143 -6.59 -4.62 8.08
CA ILE A 143 -5.26 -4.89 8.65
C ILE A 143 -5.40 -5.62 9.99
N ALA A 144 -6.24 -5.12 10.88
CA ALA A 144 -6.49 -5.73 12.19
C ALA A 144 -7.09 -7.14 12.08
N PHE A 145 -7.94 -7.42 11.10
CA PHE A 145 -8.50 -8.75 10.88
C PHE A 145 -7.50 -9.71 10.25
N ASN A 146 -6.74 -9.26 9.26
CA ASN A 146 -5.83 -10.11 8.49
C ASN A 146 -4.50 -10.36 9.19
N GLN A 147 -4.12 -9.54 10.18
CA GLN A 147 -2.91 -9.70 11.00
C GLN A 147 -1.62 -9.92 10.16
N PRO A 148 -1.29 -9.07 9.18
CA PRO A 148 -0.09 -9.24 8.35
C PRO A 148 1.18 -9.11 9.20
N GLN A 149 2.22 -9.92 8.90
CA GLN A 149 3.52 -9.83 9.58
C GLN A 149 4.34 -8.63 9.08
N THR A 150 4.25 -8.34 7.78
CA THR A 150 4.95 -7.23 7.13
C THR A 150 4.02 -6.42 6.24
N ALA A 151 4.44 -5.22 5.82
CA ALA A 151 3.69 -4.44 4.83
C ALA A 151 3.56 -5.17 3.48
N ALA A 152 4.54 -6.01 3.12
CA ALA A 152 4.46 -6.83 1.91
C ALA A 152 3.35 -7.89 2.02
N ASP A 153 3.23 -8.54 3.19
CA ASP A 153 2.14 -9.50 3.45
C ASP A 153 0.78 -8.83 3.44
N MET A 154 0.69 -7.60 3.97
CA MET A 154 -0.53 -6.80 3.92
C MET A 154 -1.01 -6.57 2.48
N LEU A 155 -0.09 -6.26 1.56
CA LEU A 155 -0.41 -6.10 0.13
C LEU A 155 -0.84 -7.44 -0.50
N GLN A 156 -0.12 -8.52 -0.22
CA GLN A 156 -0.41 -9.87 -0.74
C GLN A 156 -1.79 -10.37 -0.31
N GLN A 157 -2.18 -10.10 0.94
CA GLN A 157 -3.48 -10.52 1.50
C GLN A 157 -4.69 -9.86 0.83
N THR A 158 -4.48 -8.86 -0.03
CA THR A 158 -5.57 -8.29 -0.86
C THR A 158 -6.02 -9.20 -1.98
N GLY A 159 -5.24 -10.24 -2.33
CA GLY A 159 -5.47 -11.08 -3.51
C GLY A 159 -5.31 -10.37 -4.86
N LYS A 160 -4.88 -9.10 -4.85
CA LYS A 160 -4.78 -8.23 -6.04
C LYS A 160 -3.33 -7.81 -6.34
N VAL A 161 -2.44 -7.91 -5.36
CA VAL A 161 -1.00 -7.61 -5.48
C VAL A 161 -0.21 -8.89 -5.26
N TYR A 162 0.64 -9.22 -6.21
CA TYR A 162 1.55 -10.36 -6.08
C TYR A 162 2.81 -9.92 -5.31
N VAL A 163 3.41 -10.83 -4.52
CA VAL A 163 4.62 -10.50 -3.74
C VAL A 163 5.68 -11.56 -3.92
N GLN A 164 6.89 -11.11 -4.26
CA GLN A 164 8.11 -11.91 -4.33
C GLN A 164 8.90 -11.77 -3.03
N LYS A 165 9.47 -12.89 -2.51
CA LYS A 165 10.32 -12.90 -1.32
C LYS A 165 11.63 -13.63 -1.54
N SER A 166 12.73 -13.01 -1.16
CA SER A 166 14.10 -13.62 -1.15
C SER A 166 14.63 -13.82 0.26
N GLN A 167 14.01 -13.18 1.23
CA GLN A 167 14.29 -13.20 2.66
C GLN A 167 12.96 -13.10 3.42
N LEU A 168 12.98 -13.42 4.72
CA LEU A 168 11.79 -13.37 5.57
C LEU A 168 11.33 -11.91 5.77
N GLY A 169 12.27 -11.00 6.01
CA GLY A 169 11.98 -9.59 6.20
C GLY A 169 11.70 -8.87 4.87
N GLY A 170 10.49 -8.30 4.75
CA GLY A 170 10.07 -7.54 3.58
C GLY A 170 9.60 -8.40 2.41
N GLY A 171 9.50 -7.78 1.24
CA GLY A 171 9.08 -8.41 0.00
C GLY A 171 8.90 -7.36 -1.09
N SER A 172 8.98 -7.80 -2.34
CA SER A 172 8.79 -6.96 -3.52
C SER A 172 7.37 -7.11 -4.06
N PRO A 173 6.52 -6.10 -3.94
CA PRO A 173 5.22 -6.11 -4.60
C PRO A 173 5.41 -6.10 -6.11
N MET A 174 4.53 -6.82 -6.79
CA MET A 174 4.41 -6.86 -8.25
C MET A 174 2.99 -6.42 -8.63
N ILE A 175 2.89 -5.40 -9.45
CA ILE A 175 1.63 -4.84 -9.94
C ILE A 175 1.68 -4.88 -11.46
N ARG A 176 0.80 -5.67 -12.09
CA ARG A 176 0.67 -5.75 -13.55
C ARG A 176 2.00 -5.91 -14.29
N GLY A 177 2.87 -6.81 -13.82
CA GLY A 177 4.16 -7.10 -14.46
C GLY A 177 5.27 -6.08 -14.16
N PHE A 178 5.03 -5.13 -13.28
CA PHE A 178 6.03 -4.19 -12.79
C PHE A 178 6.35 -4.46 -11.32
N ALA A 179 7.61 -4.30 -10.96
CA ALA A 179 8.10 -4.49 -9.61
C ALA A 179 9.28 -3.56 -9.30
N ALA A 180 9.72 -3.57 -8.07
CA ALA A 180 10.93 -2.91 -7.61
C ALA A 180 10.93 -1.39 -7.92
N ASN A 181 11.96 -0.87 -8.59
CA ASN A 181 12.11 0.56 -8.90
C ASN A 181 11.16 1.09 -10.00
N ARG A 182 10.22 0.26 -10.49
CA ARG A 182 9.11 0.67 -11.36
C ARG A 182 7.79 0.81 -10.60
N LEU A 183 7.81 0.61 -9.27
CA LEU A 183 6.73 0.92 -8.36
C LEU A 183 7.20 1.98 -7.35
N LEU A 184 6.36 2.94 -7.09
CA LEU A 184 6.65 3.96 -6.08
C LEU A 184 6.01 3.58 -4.75
N LEU A 185 6.79 3.62 -3.68
CA LEU A 185 6.32 3.52 -2.30
C LEU A 185 6.32 4.92 -1.67
N SER A 186 5.26 5.25 -0.95
CA SER A 186 5.12 6.55 -0.27
C SER A 186 4.52 6.36 1.12
N VAL A 187 4.97 7.13 2.09
CA VAL A 187 4.44 7.17 3.46
C VAL A 187 4.05 8.61 3.79
N ASP A 188 2.79 8.84 4.12
CA ASP A 188 2.22 10.17 4.45
C ASP A 188 2.63 11.28 3.45
N GLY A 189 2.59 10.97 2.15
CA GLY A 189 2.94 11.89 1.07
C GLY A 189 4.44 11.97 0.74
N VAL A 190 5.31 11.33 1.53
CA VAL A 190 6.77 11.34 1.33
C VAL A 190 7.21 10.08 0.60
N ARG A 191 7.94 10.24 -0.49
CA ARG A 191 8.47 9.17 -1.33
C ARG A 191 9.54 8.37 -0.59
N MET A 192 9.46 7.03 -0.60
CA MET A 192 10.47 6.13 -0.05
C MET A 192 11.54 5.70 -1.07
N ASN A 193 11.23 5.77 -2.37
CA ASN A 193 12.20 5.44 -3.42
C ASN A 193 13.35 6.45 -3.38
N ASN A 194 14.49 6.02 -2.88
CA ASN A 194 15.71 6.83 -2.81
C ASN A 194 16.64 6.59 -4.01
N ALA A 195 17.78 7.28 -4.04
CA ALA A 195 18.71 7.24 -5.17
C ALA A 195 19.37 5.87 -5.42
N ILE A 196 19.33 4.93 -4.46
CA ILE A 196 19.86 3.56 -4.61
C ILE A 196 18.73 2.51 -4.60
N PHE A 197 17.49 2.94 -4.86
CA PHE A 197 16.34 2.04 -4.94
C PHE A 197 16.47 1.16 -6.19
N ARG A 198 16.60 -0.13 -5.99
CA ARG A 198 17.13 -1.06 -7.00
C ARG A 198 16.05 -1.75 -7.84
N GLY A 199 16.44 -2.23 -9.02
CA GLY A 199 15.62 -3.02 -9.95
C GLY A 199 15.51 -4.51 -9.62
N GLY A 200 15.84 -4.92 -8.38
CA GLY A 200 15.77 -6.31 -7.94
C GLY A 200 14.81 -6.51 -6.77
N ASN A 201 15.07 -7.52 -5.95
CA ASN A 201 14.28 -7.77 -4.75
C ASN A 201 14.41 -6.60 -3.77
N LEU A 202 13.28 -6.00 -3.41
CA LEU A 202 13.22 -4.89 -2.49
C LEU A 202 13.19 -5.38 -1.05
N GLN A 203 13.94 -4.68 -0.21
CA GLN A 203 13.90 -4.84 1.23
C GLN A 203 13.21 -3.65 1.92
N ASN A 204 13.10 -2.49 1.25
CA ASN A 204 12.64 -1.24 1.88
C ASN A 204 11.20 -1.27 2.38
N SER A 205 10.34 -2.15 1.83
CA SER A 205 8.99 -2.36 2.36
C SER A 205 8.97 -2.91 3.79
N ILE A 206 10.10 -3.45 4.30
CA ILE A 206 10.24 -3.90 5.69
C ILE A 206 10.16 -2.75 6.69
N ALA A 207 10.54 -1.53 6.28
CA ALA A 207 10.54 -0.36 7.15
C ALA A 207 9.14 0.16 7.53
N VAL A 208 8.08 -0.30 6.84
CA VAL A 208 6.71 0.12 7.11
C VAL A 208 6.04 -0.86 8.06
N ASP A 209 5.66 -0.36 9.23
CA ASP A 209 4.97 -1.14 10.27
C ASP A 209 3.45 -1.23 10.01
N PRO A 210 2.88 -2.42 9.74
CA PRO A 210 1.45 -2.58 9.54
C PRO A 210 0.59 -2.08 10.70
N PHE A 211 1.07 -2.15 11.93
CA PHE A 211 0.35 -1.69 13.11
C PHE A 211 0.20 -0.17 13.18
N SER A 212 1.11 0.56 12.54
CA SER A 212 1.07 2.03 12.48
C SER A 212 0.20 2.55 11.33
N ILE A 213 -0.32 1.68 10.44
CA ILE A 213 -1.08 2.08 9.26
C ILE A 213 -2.57 2.33 9.60
N LYS A 214 -3.09 3.46 9.14
CA LYS A 214 -4.52 3.81 9.13
C LYS A 214 -5.22 3.31 7.86
N ASN A 215 -4.57 3.53 6.72
CA ASN A 215 -5.07 3.16 5.39
C ASN A 215 -3.90 2.98 4.42
N THR A 216 -4.06 2.14 3.42
CA THR A 216 -3.12 2.02 2.31
C THR A 216 -3.91 2.07 1.01
N GLU A 217 -3.44 2.85 0.06
CA GLU A 217 -4.00 2.91 -1.29
C GLU A 217 -2.98 2.39 -2.29
N VAL A 218 -3.41 1.43 -3.11
CA VAL A 218 -2.61 0.87 -4.20
C VAL A 218 -3.21 1.34 -5.52
N ILE A 219 -2.50 2.20 -6.24
CA ILE A 219 -2.86 2.65 -7.58
C ILE A 219 -2.27 1.67 -8.59
N PHE A 220 -3.09 1.17 -9.50
CA PHE A 220 -2.68 0.29 -10.59
C PHE A 220 -2.44 1.11 -11.87
N GLY A 221 -1.33 0.83 -12.55
CA GLY A 221 -0.89 1.63 -13.70
C GLY A 221 -0.13 2.90 -13.29
N SER A 222 0.23 3.73 -14.27
CA SER A 222 1.10 4.88 -14.01
C SER A 222 0.48 5.95 -13.11
N GLY A 223 1.19 6.30 -12.04
CA GLY A 223 0.92 7.44 -11.17
C GLY A 223 1.87 8.63 -11.40
N SER A 224 2.63 8.62 -12.51
CA SER A 224 3.74 9.58 -12.70
C SER A 224 3.31 11.04 -12.75
N VAL A 225 2.07 11.36 -13.08
CA VAL A 225 1.57 12.76 -13.07
C VAL A 225 1.58 13.33 -11.64
N ILE A 226 1.24 12.53 -10.65
CA ILE A 226 1.20 12.98 -9.25
C ILE A 226 2.53 12.75 -8.55
N TYR A 227 3.17 11.60 -8.77
CA TYR A 227 4.32 11.12 -8.00
C TYR A 227 5.66 11.18 -8.74
N GLY A 228 5.66 11.50 -10.05
CA GLY A 228 6.89 11.64 -10.85
C GLY A 228 7.55 10.32 -11.22
N SER A 229 8.89 10.31 -11.23
CA SER A 229 9.70 9.14 -11.59
C SER A 229 9.36 7.91 -10.75
N ASP A 230 9.57 6.71 -11.30
CA ASP A 230 9.39 5.38 -10.69
C ASP A 230 7.92 4.91 -10.54
N ALA A 231 6.94 5.80 -10.65
CA ALA A 231 5.52 5.46 -10.60
C ALA A 231 5.00 4.94 -11.95
N ILE A 232 5.74 4.03 -12.60
CA ILE A 232 5.40 3.46 -13.92
C ILE A 232 4.30 2.41 -13.81
N GLY A 233 4.51 1.41 -12.98
CA GLY A 233 3.63 0.24 -12.84
C GLY A 233 2.54 0.43 -11.78
N GLY A 234 2.76 1.32 -10.83
CA GLY A 234 1.83 1.59 -9.74
C GLY A 234 2.44 2.42 -8.62
N VAL A 235 1.57 2.78 -7.69
CA VAL A 235 1.96 3.47 -6.46
C VAL A 235 1.35 2.75 -5.27
N VAL A 236 2.13 2.55 -4.22
CA VAL A 236 1.64 2.09 -2.92
C VAL A 236 1.81 3.24 -1.94
N HIS A 237 0.70 3.81 -1.51
CA HIS A 237 0.69 4.92 -0.56
C HIS A 237 0.19 4.45 0.80
N TYR A 238 1.04 4.55 1.81
CA TYR A 238 0.73 4.23 3.19
C TYR A 238 0.37 5.51 3.95
N TYR A 239 -0.83 5.55 4.51
CA TYR A 239 -1.26 6.59 5.44
C TYR A 239 -1.16 6.04 6.85
N THR A 240 -0.34 6.65 7.69
CA THR A 240 -0.16 6.19 9.07
C THR A 240 -1.21 6.79 10.00
N LYS A 241 -1.35 6.23 11.19
CA LYS A 241 -2.25 6.72 12.24
C LYS A 241 -1.98 8.20 12.53
N GLU A 242 -3.03 8.93 12.88
CA GLU A 242 -2.98 10.36 13.20
C GLU A 242 -3.38 10.61 14.65
N PRO A 243 -2.77 11.62 15.31
CA PRO A 243 -3.18 12.03 16.64
C PRO A 243 -4.65 12.46 16.65
N GLN A 244 -5.42 11.94 17.58
CA GLN A 244 -6.80 12.33 17.79
C GLN A 244 -6.86 13.68 18.56
N LEU A 245 -7.72 14.60 18.12
CA LEU A 245 -8.03 15.81 18.87
C LEU A 245 -9.30 15.56 19.70
N SER A 246 -9.40 16.21 20.87
CA SER A 246 -10.64 16.19 21.63
C SER A 246 -11.70 17.07 20.94
N LYS A 247 -12.93 16.60 20.96
CA LYS A 247 -14.08 17.39 20.46
C LYS A 247 -14.65 18.32 21.54
N ASN A 248 -14.21 18.14 22.78
CA ASN A 248 -14.66 18.87 23.96
C ASN A 248 -13.44 19.47 24.67
N GLU A 249 -13.64 20.33 25.66
CA GLU A 249 -12.57 20.92 26.47
C GLU A 249 -11.80 19.88 27.32
N THR A 250 -12.33 18.64 27.47
CA THR A 250 -11.68 17.58 28.22
C THR A 250 -10.62 16.86 27.41
N THR A 251 -9.48 16.57 28.01
CA THR A 251 -8.44 15.74 27.39
C THR A 251 -8.96 14.32 27.19
N THR A 252 -8.77 13.82 25.97
CA THR A 252 -9.11 12.43 25.59
C THR A 252 -7.87 11.56 25.51
N TYR A 253 -8.02 10.31 25.93
CA TYR A 253 -6.99 9.29 25.84
C TYR A 253 -7.55 8.12 25.07
N SER A 254 -6.77 7.56 24.17
CA SER A 254 -7.11 6.33 23.45
C SER A 254 -5.84 5.58 23.11
N GLY A 255 -5.92 4.28 23.02
CA GLY A 255 -4.75 3.49 22.67
C GLY A 255 -5.11 2.04 22.40
N ASN A 256 -4.11 1.30 21.94
CA ASN A 256 -4.23 -0.12 21.68
C ASN A 256 -2.94 -0.84 22.09
N ALA A 257 -3.07 -1.86 22.91
CA ALA A 257 -1.99 -2.79 23.21
C ALA A 257 -2.31 -4.14 22.53
N GLN A 258 -1.38 -4.68 21.77
CA GLN A 258 -1.58 -5.93 21.04
C GLN A 258 -0.39 -6.86 21.17
N TYR A 259 -0.67 -8.15 21.33
CA TYR A 259 0.33 -9.21 21.25
C TYR A 259 -0.09 -10.25 20.21
N ARG A 260 0.88 -10.75 19.44
CA ARG A 260 0.70 -11.78 18.42
C ARG A 260 1.80 -12.82 18.50
N TYR A 261 1.42 -14.08 18.31
CA TYR A 261 2.31 -15.22 18.13
C TYR A 261 1.97 -15.95 16.82
N SER A 262 2.99 -16.42 16.09
CA SER A 262 2.84 -17.23 14.88
C SER A 262 3.75 -18.45 14.94
N SER A 263 3.20 -19.63 14.68
CA SER A 263 3.91 -20.90 14.91
C SER A 263 4.96 -21.25 13.87
N ALA A 264 4.79 -20.81 12.59
CA ALA A 264 5.67 -21.22 11.51
C ALA A 264 7.09 -20.63 11.60
N ASN A 265 7.23 -19.48 12.21
CA ASN A 265 8.51 -18.79 12.46
C ASN A 265 8.65 -18.35 13.92
N GLN A 266 7.86 -18.94 14.82
CA GLN A 266 7.82 -18.63 16.24
C GLN A 266 7.80 -17.11 16.54
N GLU A 267 7.11 -16.36 15.67
CA GLU A 267 6.99 -14.92 15.82
C GLU A 267 6.40 -14.53 17.15
N ARG A 268 6.98 -13.50 17.75
CA ARG A 268 6.48 -12.81 18.95
C ARG A 268 6.51 -11.33 18.66
N THR A 269 5.32 -10.76 18.47
CA THR A 269 5.17 -9.33 18.19
C THR A 269 4.35 -8.68 19.30
N ALA A 270 4.89 -7.61 19.87
CA ALA A 270 4.21 -6.73 20.83
C ALA A 270 4.09 -5.33 20.24
N HIS A 271 2.90 -4.77 20.32
CA HIS A 271 2.58 -3.43 19.82
C HIS A 271 1.85 -2.63 20.91
N LEU A 272 2.19 -1.36 21.02
CA LEU A 272 1.50 -0.38 21.85
C LEU A 272 1.37 0.94 21.09
N ASP A 273 0.17 1.48 21.01
CA ASP A 273 -0.05 2.87 20.64
C ASP A 273 -0.88 3.61 21.67
N LEU A 274 -0.60 4.92 21.81
CA LEU A 274 -1.29 5.84 22.71
C LEU A 274 -1.50 7.16 21.99
N SER A 275 -2.73 7.63 21.95
CA SER A 275 -3.10 8.96 21.49
C SER A 275 -3.68 9.78 22.63
N VAL A 276 -3.17 10.99 22.80
CA VAL A 276 -3.65 11.98 23.78
C VAL A 276 -4.07 13.23 23.04
N GLY A 277 -5.31 13.68 23.24
CA GLY A 277 -5.87 14.81 22.52
C GLY A 277 -6.49 15.85 23.47
N THR A 278 -6.13 17.10 23.27
CA THR A 278 -6.87 18.29 23.71
C THR A 278 -7.60 18.88 22.51
N GLU A 279 -8.32 19.96 22.69
CA GLU A 279 -9.02 20.66 21.60
C GLU A 279 -8.07 21.09 20.47
N LYS A 280 -6.85 21.54 20.79
CA LYS A 280 -5.88 22.06 19.83
C LYS A 280 -4.67 21.16 19.61
N TRP A 281 -4.30 20.34 20.59
CA TRP A 281 -3.11 19.51 20.53
C TRP A 281 -3.46 18.02 20.54
N GLY A 282 -2.86 17.28 19.62
CA GLY A 282 -2.92 15.83 19.59
C GLY A 282 -1.50 15.25 19.61
N PHE A 283 -1.32 14.17 20.34
CA PHE A 283 -0.06 13.42 20.43
C PHE A 283 -0.36 11.96 20.13
N LEU A 284 0.49 11.33 19.33
CA LEU A 284 0.44 9.89 19.05
C LEU A 284 1.82 9.30 19.25
N SER A 285 1.90 8.25 20.04
CA SER A 285 3.08 7.40 20.17
C SER A 285 2.71 5.97 19.81
N SER A 286 3.46 5.33 18.92
CA SER A 286 3.26 3.96 18.51
C SER A 286 4.62 3.26 18.47
N ILE A 287 4.71 2.07 19.11
CA ILE A 287 5.93 1.26 19.18
C ILE A 287 5.56 -0.20 18.92
N THR A 288 6.32 -0.84 18.04
CA THR A 288 6.17 -2.26 17.73
C THR A 288 7.53 -2.95 17.84
N HIS A 289 7.60 -4.06 18.55
CA HIS A 289 8.76 -4.96 18.57
C HIS A 289 8.35 -6.33 18.08
N SER A 290 9.06 -6.85 17.08
CA SER A 290 8.84 -8.16 16.47
C SER A 290 10.12 -8.98 16.53
N ASN A 291 9.98 -10.24 16.95
CA ASN A 291 11.05 -11.25 16.86
C ASN A 291 10.55 -12.41 16.02
N PHE A 292 11.33 -12.79 15.01
CA PHE A 292 11.06 -13.89 14.10
C PHE A 292 12.22 -14.88 14.16
N GLU A 293 11.90 -16.15 14.41
CA GLU A 293 12.85 -17.26 14.28
C GLU A 293 12.85 -17.78 12.83
N ASP A 294 13.63 -18.85 12.59
CA ASP A 294 13.71 -19.45 11.26
C ASP A 294 12.38 -20.02 10.78
N LEU A 295 12.09 -19.83 9.49
CA LEU A 295 10.80 -20.15 8.90
C LEU A 295 10.68 -21.64 8.55
N GLN A 296 9.68 -22.29 9.13
CA GLN A 296 9.25 -23.65 8.79
C GLN A 296 8.38 -23.63 7.53
N MET A 297 8.84 -24.27 6.45
CA MET A 297 8.07 -24.44 5.21
C MET A 297 7.08 -25.60 5.28
N GLY A 298 6.19 -25.71 4.29
CA GLY A 298 5.21 -26.77 4.15
C GLY A 298 5.80 -28.18 3.95
N LYS A 299 4.90 -29.18 3.97
CA LYS A 299 5.26 -30.57 3.82
C LYS A 299 4.99 -31.10 2.41
N ASN A 300 3.89 -30.67 1.79
CA ASN A 300 3.34 -31.26 0.57
C ASN A 300 3.74 -30.41 -0.64
N GLY A 301 4.77 -30.83 -1.40
CA GLY A 301 5.23 -30.09 -2.57
C GLY A 301 6.62 -30.55 -3.06
N PRO A 302 7.29 -29.75 -3.92
CA PRO A 302 8.53 -30.14 -4.55
C PRO A 302 9.69 -30.33 -3.57
N GLU A 303 10.38 -31.47 -3.62
CA GLU A 303 11.59 -31.76 -2.81
C GLU A 303 12.72 -30.75 -3.10
N ALA A 304 12.80 -30.24 -4.32
CA ALA A 304 13.77 -29.19 -4.70
C ALA A 304 13.73 -27.93 -3.85
N TYR A 305 12.64 -27.69 -3.11
CA TYR A 305 12.51 -26.56 -2.21
C TYR A 305 13.05 -26.80 -0.80
N LEU A 306 13.37 -28.05 -0.45
CA LEU A 306 13.93 -28.39 0.84
C LEU A 306 15.32 -27.76 1.05
N ARG A 307 15.72 -27.64 2.31
CA ARG A 307 17.03 -27.14 2.75
C ARG A 307 17.81 -28.30 3.39
N PRO A 308 18.40 -29.22 2.60
CA PRO A 308 19.03 -30.39 3.17
C PRO A 308 20.31 -30.09 3.95
N GLN A 309 21.01 -29.02 3.58
CA GLN A 309 22.30 -28.64 4.19
C GLN A 309 22.37 -27.13 4.36
N PHE A 310 23.18 -26.68 5.31
CA PHE A 310 23.54 -25.27 5.50
C PHE A 310 24.98 -25.14 5.98
N VAL A 311 25.54 -23.94 5.91
CA VAL A 311 26.89 -23.68 6.37
C VAL A 311 26.88 -23.26 7.82
N LEU A 312 27.63 -23.98 8.67
CA LEU A 312 27.90 -23.60 10.05
C LEU A 312 29.27 -22.92 10.10
N GLN A 313 29.30 -21.68 10.58
CA GLN A 313 30.53 -20.93 10.80
C GLN A 313 31.01 -21.19 12.22
N GLY A 314 32.25 -21.63 12.38
CA GLY A 314 32.81 -21.92 13.71
C GLY A 314 34.27 -22.24 13.68
N GLY A 315 35.04 -21.84 14.72
CA GLY A 315 36.42 -22.21 14.93
C GLY A 315 37.45 -21.81 13.85
N GLY A 316 37.11 -20.85 12.99
CA GLY A 316 37.96 -20.43 11.89
C GLY A 316 37.80 -21.22 10.58
N ALA A 317 36.84 -22.14 10.51
CA ALA A 317 36.52 -22.92 9.31
C ALA A 317 35.00 -22.94 9.07
N ASP A 318 34.63 -23.00 7.80
CA ASP A 318 33.24 -23.28 7.39
C ASP A 318 33.00 -24.79 7.34
N LEU A 319 31.88 -25.20 7.87
CA LEU A 319 31.46 -26.61 7.84
C LEU A 319 30.12 -26.72 7.12
N LEU A 320 30.06 -27.53 6.09
CA LEU A 320 28.80 -27.94 5.48
C LEU A 320 28.18 -29.01 6.35
N VAL A 321 27.03 -28.75 6.95
CA VAL A 321 26.34 -29.67 7.85
C VAL A 321 24.96 -30.04 7.33
N ASP A 322 24.52 -31.23 7.61
CA ASP A 322 23.19 -31.69 7.28
C ASP A 322 22.17 -30.96 8.16
N ASN A 323 21.09 -30.52 7.55
CA ASN A 323 19.98 -29.91 8.26
C ASN A 323 19.09 -31.00 8.88
N PRO A 324 19.03 -31.13 10.21
CA PRO A 324 18.20 -32.16 10.85
C PRO A 324 16.71 -31.99 10.57
N ASN A 325 16.29 -30.82 10.14
CA ASN A 325 14.93 -30.54 9.66
C ASN A 325 14.99 -29.83 8.29
N PRO A 326 15.04 -30.57 7.16
CA PRO A 326 15.15 -29.95 5.82
C PRO A 326 14.04 -28.97 5.45
N ARG A 327 12.94 -28.91 6.21
CA ARG A 327 11.86 -27.93 6.04
C ARG A 327 12.09 -26.65 6.81
N LEU A 328 13.08 -26.59 7.69
CA LEU A 328 13.46 -25.34 8.36
C LEU A 328 14.42 -24.56 7.47
N GLN A 329 14.01 -23.37 7.08
CA GLN A 329 14.78 -22.46 6.23
C GLN A 329 15.76 -21.66 7.10
N ASN A 330 16.91 -22.27 7.39
CA ASN A 330 17.97 -21.73 8.27
C ASN A 330 19.12 -21.15 7.42
N PRO A 331 19.60 -19.91 7.68
CA PRO A 331 19.02 -18.91 8.59
C PRO A 331 18.00 -18.03 7.87
N THR A 332 16.89 -17.66 8.54
CA THR A 332 15.93 -16.67 8.05
C THR A 332 15.43 -15.73 9.14
N GLY A 333 15.67 -16.06 10.40
CA GLY A 333 15.20 -15.30 11.56
C GLY A 333 15.80 -13.90 11.64
N TYR A 334 15.05 -12.96 12.22
CA TYR A 334 15.49 -11.59 12.51
C TYR A 334 14.58 -10.94 13.55
N ASN A 335 15.00 -9.81 14.08
CA ASN A 335 14.14 -8.97 14.91
C ASN A 335 14.05 -7.55 14.34
N GLN A 336 13.00 -6.83 14.73
CA GLN A 336 12.72 -5.49 14.25
C GLN A 336 12.03 -4.66 15.32
N ILE A 337 12.41 -3.38 15.39
CA ILE A 337 11.72 -2.36 16.18
C ILE A 337 11.24 -1.25 15.25
N ASN A 338 9.99 -0.83 15.44
CA ASN A 338 9.38 0.30 14.75
C ASN A 338 8.84 1.29 15.75
N SER A 339 8.96 2.58 15.46
CA SER A 339 8.37 3.65 16.26
C SER A 339 7.81 4.74 15.36
N LEU A 340 6.63 5.23 15.72
CA LEU A 340 5.98 6.39 15.12
C LEU A 340 5.58 7.36 16.23
N GLN A 341 6.04 8.60 16.12
CA GLN A 341 5.69 9.69 17.02
C GLN A 341 5.08 10.82 16.20
N LYS A 342 3.91 11.28 16.55
CA LYS A 342 3.29 12.43 15.85
C LYS A 342 2.76 13.46 16.84
N VAL A 343 2.90 14.71 16.47
CA VAL A 343 2.30 15.86 17.14
C VAL A 343 1.47 16.61 16.12
N ARG A 344 0.24 16.93 16.48
CA ARG A 344 -0.72 17.70 15.68
C ARG A 344 -1.14 18.93 16.46
N TYR A 345 -1.11 20.07 15.82
CA TYR A 345 -1.56 21.35 16.39
C TYR A 345 -2.56 22.01 15.46
N LYS A 346 -3.77 22.17 15.93
CA LYS A 346 -4.86 22.90 15.26
C LYS A 346 -4.83 24.34 15.78
N ALA A 347 -4.26 25.25 15.01
CA ALA A 347 -4.17 26.67 15.40
C ALA A 347 -5.56 27.30 15.44
N ASP A 348 -6.36 27.03 14.38
CA ASP A 348 -7.77 27.41 14.25
C ASP A 348 -8.51 26.42 13.35
N GLU A 349 -9.74 26.72 12.93
CA GLU A 349 -10.56 25.82 12.11
C GLU A 349 -10.00 25.59 10.71
N ASN A 350 -9.11 26.47 10.22
CA ASN A 350 -8.59 26.44 8.87
C ASN A 350 -7.10 26.09 8.79
N LEU A 351 -6.35 26.18 9.90
CA LEU A 351 -4.89 26.04 9.90
C LEU A 351 -4.44 24.97 10.89
N GLU A 352 -3.73 23.98 10.35
CA GLU A 352 -3.22 22.85 11.09
C GLU A 352 -1.75 22.57 10.77
N PHE A 353 -1.00 22.22 11.80
CA PHE A 353 0.40 21.78 11.70
C PHE A 353 0.54 20.37 12.24
N GLN A 354 1.36 19.58 11.57
CA GLN A 354 1.67 18.23 12.03
C GLN A 354 3.17 17.94 11.86
N LEU A 355 3.79 17.41 12.91
CA LEU A 355 5.14 16.88 12.88
C LEU A 355 5.08 15.37 13.11
N GLY A 356 5.72 14.60 12.25
CA GLY A 356 5.88 13.15 12.36
C GLY A 356 7.35 12.76 12.47
N VAL A 357 7.65 11.77 13.31
CA VAL A 357 8.96 11.13 13.43
C VAL A 357 8.75 9.62 13.32
N TYR A 358 9.45 8.99 12.39
CA TYR A 358 9.35 7.57 12.05
C TYR A 358 10.72 6.93 12.21
N PHE A 359 10.75 5.78 12.80
CA PHE A 359 11.97 4.99 12.98
C PHE A 359 11.68 3.51 12.78
N SER A 360 12.55 2.84 12.04
CA SER A 360 12.55 1.40 11.86
C SER A 360 13.98 0.89 11.86
N GLU A 361 14.26 -0.16 12.61
CA GLU A 361 15.55 -0.83 12.63
C GLU A 361 15.37 -2.34 12.69
N THR A 362 16.13 -3.08 11.89
CA THR A 362 16.20 -4.54 11.92
C THR A 362 17.54 -5.00 12.48
N SER A 363 17.60 -6.22 13.00
CA SER A 363 18.87 -6.94 13.13
C SER A 363 19.45 -7.26 11.75
N HIS A 364 20.62 -7.91 11.71
CA HIS A 364 21.07 -8.62 10.52
C HIS A 364 20.04 -9.68 10.13
N PHE A 365 19.85 -9.91 8.83
CA PHE A 365 19.02 -10.98 8.29
C PHE A 365 19.59 -11.53 7.00
N ALA A 366 19.50 -12.83 6.87
CA ALA A 366 20.07 -13.51 5.72
C ALA A 366 19.24 -13.25 4.45
N ARG A 367 19.91 -13.02 3.36
CA ARG A 367 19.34 -13.13 2.03
C ARG A 367 19.31 -14.60 1.64
N TYR A 368 18.30 -15.30 2.09
CA TYR A 368 18.20 -16.74 2.06
C TYR A 368 18.36 -17.35 0.66
N ASP A 369 17.81 -16.70 -0.38
CA ASP A 369 17.94 -17.15 -1.77
C ASP A 369 19.39 -17.26 -2.25
N ARG A 370 20.31 -16.52 -1.64
CA ARG A 370 21.74 -16.58 -1.96
C ARG A 370 22.44 -17.73 -1.25
N LEU A 371 22.02 -18.05 -0.04
CA LEU A 371 22.57 -19.13 0.75
C LEU A 371 22.14 -20.55 0.28
N THR A 372 21.17 -20.62 -0.63
CA THR A 372 20.74 -21.89 -1.23
C THR A 372 21.46 -22.20 -2.56
N ARG A 373 22.31 -21.31 -3.04
CA ARG A 373 23.04 -21.50 -4.29
C ARG A 373 24.04 -22.65 -4.18
N PRO A 374 24.07 -23.58 -5.15
CA PRO A 374 25.13 -24.54 -5.23
C PRO A 374 26.48 -23.88 -5.57
N ASP A 375 27.56 -24.50 -5.21
CA ASP A 375 28.89 -24.19 -5.71
C ASP A 375 29.03 -24.52 -7.23
N ASN A 376 30.16 -24.16 -7.83
CA ASN A 376 30.39 -24.42 -9.25
C ASN A 376 30.50 -25.92 -9.60
N ALA A 377 30.81 -26.76 -8.63
CA ALA A 377 30.86 -28.20 -8.80
C ALA A 377 29.50 -28.87 -8.59
N GLY A 378 28.52 -28.17 -8.03
CA GLY A 378 27.19 -28.69 -7.68
C GLY A 378 27.18 -29.64 -6.48
N THR A 379 28.28 -29.72 -5.72
CA THR A 379 28.48 -30.64 -4.60
C THR A 379 28.34 -30.02 -3.23
N GLY A 380 28.31 -28.69 -3.15
CA GLY A 380 28.22 -27.90 -1.92
C GLY A 380 27.43 -26.62 -2.09
N LEU A 381 27.54 -25.75 -1.10
CA LEU A 381 26.96 -24.41 -1.12
C LEU A 381 28.04 -23.38 -1.44
N ARG A 382 27.73 -22.43 -2.30
CA ARG A 382 28.66 -21.38 -2.69
C ARG A 382 28.99 -20.42 -1.56
N SER A 383 27.97 -19.91 -0.85
CA SER A 383 28.18 -18.84 0.11
C SER A 383 28.05 -19.32 1.55
N ALA A 384 29.00 -18.95 2.38
CA ALA A 384 28.92 -19.13 3.83
C ALA A 384 28.15 -17.99 4.50
N VAL A 385 28.27 -16.79 3.97
CA VAL A 385 27.57 -15.58 4.44
C VAL A 385 26.96 -14.87 3.24
N TRP A 386 25.72 -14.45 3.38
CA TRP A 386 25.09 -13.48 2.50
C TRP A 386 23.96 -12.77 3.27
N ASP A 387 24.28 -11.64 3.88
CA ASP A 387 23.42 -10.96 4.83
C ASP A 387 23.13 -9.52 4.41
N TYR A 388 21.96 -9.04 4.83
CA TYR A 388 21.60 -7.64 4.90
C TYR A 388 21.55 -7.19 6.36
N GLY A 389 21.66 -5.89 6.55
CA GLY A 389 21.36 -5.26 7.83
C GLY A 389 22.57 -5.07 8.76
N PRO A 390 22.34 -4.35 9.86
CA PRO A 390 21.03 -3.77 10.22
C PRO A 390 20.54 -2.79 9.17
N GLN A 391 19.25 -2.88 8.81
CA GLN A 391 18.60 -1.83 8.04
C GLN A 391 17.96 -0.83 8.96
N LYS A 392 18.23 0.46 8.71
CA LYS A 392 17.64 1.56 9.49
C LYS A 392 16.98 2.57 8.57
N TRP A 393 15.78 2.96 8.94
CA TRP A 393 15.07 4.05 8.31
C TRP A 393 14.64 5.05 9.38
N PHE A 394 15.00 6.28 9.18
CA PHE A 394 14.56 7.43 9.95
C PHE A 394 13.90 8.43 9.02
N MET A 395 12.74 8.94 9.38
CA MET A 395 12.09 10.02 8.68
C MET A 395 11.52 11.02 9.68
N THR A 396 11.64 12.29 9.38
CA THR A 396 10.81 13.34 9.97
C THR A 396 10.10 14.06 8.86
N ASN A 397 8.81 14.33 9.05
CA ASN A 397 8.02 15.17 8.15
C ASN A 397 7.28 16.26 8.92
N PHE A 398 7.21 17.41 8.31
CA PHE A 398 6.43 18.55 8.80
C PHE A 398 5.39 18.91 7.75
N ASN A 399 4.14 18.95 8.17
CA ASN A 399 3.00 19.22 7.31
C ASN A 399 2.27 20.49 7.79
N ILE A 400 1.89 21.32 6.85
CA ILE A 400 0.98 22.45 7.05
C ILE A 400 -0.24 22.19 6.17
N SER A 401 -1.42 22.23 6.76
CA SER A 401 -2.70 22.16 6.04
C SER A 401 -3.48 23.45 6.31
N HIS A 402 -3.89 24.13 5.25
CA HIS A 402 -4.65 25.35 5.32
C HIS A 402 -5.85 25.31 4.39
N ALA A 403 -7.04 25.49 4.93
CA ALA A 403 -8.32 25.45 4.22
C ALA A 403 -9.14 26.73 4.50
N PRO A 404 -8.72 27.90 3.96
CA PRO A 404 -9.33 29.18 4.27
C PRO A 404 -10.69 29.35 3.59
N LEU A 405 -11.55 30.13 4.21
CA LEU A 405 -12.79 30.61 3.60
C LEU A 405 -12.50 31.82 2.70
N ASN A 406 -13.15 31.88 1.51
CA ASN A 406 -13.13 33.03 0.61
C ASN A 406 -11.79 33.45 0.00
N THR A 407 -10.90 32.48 -0.28
CA THR A 407 -9.68 32.72 -1.07
C THR A 407 -9.79 32.12 -2.46
N PHE A 408 -8.70 32.18 -3.25
CA PHE A 408 -8.63 31.56 -4.59
C PHE A 408 -8.42 30.02 -4.51
N TYR A 409 -8.10 29.46 -3.33
CA TYR A 409 -7.94 28.03 -3.10
C TYR A 409 -8.83 27.55 -1.94
N GLU A 410 -9.26 26.29 -2.00
CA GLU A 410 -10.03 25.61 -0.96
C GLU A 410 -9.12 24.84 -0.01
N GLY A 411 -7.95 24.43 -0.49
CA GLY A 411 -6.97 23.70 0.30
C GLY A 411 -5.54 23.97 -0.15
N LEU A 412 -4.64 24.07 0.82
CA LEU A 412 -3.19 24.12 0.62
C LEU A 412 -2.55 23.13 1.58
N LYS A 413 -1.66 22.27 1.05
CA LYS A 413 -0.80 21.39 1.85
C LYS A 413 0.65 21.68 1.51
N PHE A 414 1.46 21.88 2.53
CA PHE A 414 2.91 21.95 2.40
C PHE A 414 3.51 20.84 3.24
N THR A 415 4.40 20.03 2.62
CA THR A 415 5.11 18.95 3.29
C THR A 415 6.61 19.16 3.11
N ALA A 416 7.35 19.20 4.20
CA ALA A 416 8.81 19.16 4.21
C ALA A 416 9.25 17.88 4.93
N ALA A 417 10.18 17.13 4.35
CA ALA A 417 10.64 15.89 4.95
C ALA A 417 12.15 15.71 4.81
N TYR A 418 12.73 15.08 5.82
CA TYR A 418 14.10 14.54 5.80
C TYR A 418 14.05 13.06 6.09
N GLN A 419 14.80 12.27 5.33
CA GLN A 419 14.93 10.84 5.54
C GLN A 419 16.39 10.44 5.55
N ARG A 420 16.70 9.42 6.35
CA ARG A 420 17.97 8.70 6.33
C ARG A 420 17.72 7.22 6.21
N PHE A 421 18.29 6.62 5.19
CA PHE A 421 18.32 5.19 4.97
C PHE A 421 19.74 4.69 5.21
N ASN A 422 19.87 3.65 6.02
CA ASN A 422 21.14 2.92 6.16
C ASN A 422 20.87 1.47 5.73
N GLU A 423 21.69 1.01 4.81
CA GLU A 423 21.68 -0.39 4.34
C GLU A 423 23.10 -0.92 4.46
N SER A 424 23.23 -2.22 4.71
CA SER A 424 24.51 -2.91 4.66
C SER A 424 24.35 -4.28 4.04
N ARG A 425 25.41 -4.81 3.47
CA ARG A 425 25.50 -6.14 2.89
C ARG A 425 26.84 -6.74 3.23
N PHE A 426 26.79 -8.01 3.58
CA PHE A 426 27.98 -8.79 3.87
C PHE A 426 27.88 -10.10 3.11
N ASP A 427 28.92 -10.43 2.37
CA ASP A 427 28.98 -11.70 1.67
C ASP A 427 30.38 -12.32 1.76
N ARG A 428 30.40 -13.66 1.85
CA ARG A 428 31.60 -14.47 1.88
C ARG A 428 31.31 -15.84 1.27
N ASP A 429 32.10 -16.24 0.31
CA ASP A 429 32.00 -17.59 -0.24
C ASP A 429 32.47 -18.64 0.75
N PHE A 430 32.02 -19.87 0.58
CA PHE A 430 32.41 -21.02 1.42
C PHE A 430 33.92 -21.23 1.39
N GLY A 431 34.53 -21.34 2.57
CA GLY A 431 35.97 -21.48 2.74
C GLY A 431 36.82 -20.24 2.42
N ALA A 432 36.23 -19.16 1.97
CA ALA A 432 36.95 -17.92 1.71
C ALA A 432 37.36 -17.24 3.03
N VAL A 433 38.54 -16.61 3.03
CA VAL A 433 39.05 -15.87 4.19
C VAL A 433 38.53 -14.44 4.27
N SER A 434 38.02 -13.92 3.16
CA SER A 434 37.60 -12.51 3.01
C SER A 434 36.07 -12.40 3.10
N LEU A 435 35.58 -11.69 4.12
CA LEU A 435 34.21 -11.23 4.24
C LEU A 435 34.13 -9.82 3.65
N PHE A 436 33.49 -9.69 2.50
CA PHE A 436 33.23 -8.38 1.89
C PHE A 436 32.00 -7.72 2.53
N GLY A 437 32.13 -6.45 2.84
CA GLY A 437 31.07 -5.61 3.39
C GLY A 437 30.86 -4.37 2.56
N THR A 438 29.59 -4.00 2.32
CA THR A 438 29.25 -2.69 1.79
C THR A 438 28.21 -2.04 2.69
N GLU A 439 28.46 -0.77 3.01
CA GLU A 439 27.58 0.05 3.84
C GLU A 439 27.15 1.28 3.07
N GLU A 440 25.86 1.43 2.88
CA GLU A 440 25.25 2.55 2.18
C GLU A 440 24.42 3.39 3.13
N LYS A 441 24.56 4.71 2.99
CA LYS A 441 23.73 5.69 3.67
C LYS A 441 23.18 6.67 2.63
N VAL A 442 21.87 6.92 2.67
CA VAL A 442 21.22 7.92 1.83
C VAL A 442 20.54 8.95 2.72
N ASP A 443 20.97 10.20 2.59
CA ASP A 443 20.26 11.35 3.14
C ASP A 443 19.33 11.92 2.05
N ALA A 444 18.02 11.99 2.30
CA ALA A 444 17.02 12.49 1.37
C ALA A 444 16.22 13.65 1.98
N ILE A 445 16.07 14.72 1.21
CA ILE A 445 15.18 15.84 1.55
C ILE A 445 14.10 15.97 0.50
N SER A 446 12.89 16.34 0.90
CA SER A 446 11.81 16.62 -0.03
C SER A 446 10.93 17.76 0.44
N PHE A 447 10.42 18.51 -0.54
CA PHE A 447 9.44 19.57 -0.34
C PHE A 447 8.32 19.39 -1.34
N ASN A 448 7.08 19.40 -0.87
CA ASN A 448 5.88 19.33 -1.68
C ASN A 448 4.96 20.50 -1.32
N LEU A 449 4.46 21.18 -2.33
CA LEU A 449 3.40 22.17 -2.20
C LEU A 449 2.25 21.75 -3.10
N ASP A 450 1.10 21.46 -2.50
CA ASP A 450 -0.09 20.95 -3.17
C ASP A 450 -1.26 21.91 -2.91
N ILE A 451 -1.92 22.37 -3.97
CA ILE A 451 -3.00 23.36 -3.90
C ILE A 451 -4.24 22.83 -4.60
N GLU A 452 -5.36 22.84 -3.91
CA GLU A 452 -6.69 22.65 -4.46
C GLU A 452 -7.29 24.03 -4.75
N HIS A 453 -7.48 24.34 -6.03
CA HIS A 453 -8.10 25.59 -6.44
C HIS A 453 -9.59 25.60 -6.05
N LYS A 454 -10.13 26.77 -5.74
CA LYS A 454 -11.57 26.91 -5.48
C LYS A 454 -12.38 26.37 -6.65
N LYS A 455 -13.34 25.49 -6.37
CA LYS A 455 -14.20 24.90 -7.40
C LYS A 455 -14.88 26.01 -8.22
N THR A 456 -14.70 26.00 -9.54
CA THR A 456 -15.26 26.97 -10.46
C THR A 456 -16.19 26.27 -11.44
N GLY A 457 -17.50 26.35 -11.21
CA GLY A 457 -18.50 25.66 -12.02
C GLY A 457 -18.30 24.15 -12.01
N ALA A 458 -18.10 23.55 -13.20
CA ALA A 458 -17.87 22.12 -13.39
C ALA A 458 -16.41 21.69 -13.21
N PHE A 459 -15.47 22.62 -12.98
CA PHE A 459 -14.04 22.35 -12.87
C PHE A 459 -13.56 22.32 -11.42
N ARG A 460 -12.78 21.25 -11.09
CA ARG A 460 -11.88 21.21 -9.93
C ARG A 460 -10.46 21.13 -10.46
N LEU A 461 -9.58 21.96 -9.93
CA LEU A 461 -8.21 22.09 -10.38
C LEU A 461 -7.26 21.86 -9.21
N PHE A 462 -6.25 21.03 -9.43
CA PHE A 462 -5.21 20.69 -8.46
C PHE A 462 -3.85 20.95 -9.10
N TYR A 463 -2.96 21.64 -8.42
CA TYR A 463 -1.62 21.89 -8.93
C TYR A 463 -0.62 21.96 -7.80
N GLY A 464 0.63 21.77 -8.14
CA GLY A 464 1.66 21.76 -7.13
C GLY A 464 3.07 21.75 -7.69
N ALA A 465 4.00 21.84 -6.75
CA ALA A 465 5.43 21.78 -6.98
C ALA A 465 6.09 20.77 -6.06
N GLU A 466 7.11 20.10 -6.54
CA GLU A 466 7.87 19.12 -5.79
C GLU A 466 9.37 19.31 -6.00
N TYR A 467 10.13 19.16 -4.93
CA TYR A 467 11.58 19.02 -4.98
C TYR A 467 12.02 17.83 -4.14
N VAL A 468 12.91 16.99 -4.71
CA VAL A 468 13.53 15.87 -4.01
C VAL A 468 15.03 15.91 -4.25
N GLY A 469 15.83 15.79 -3.19
CA GLY A 469 17.28 15.71 -3.25
C GLY A 469 17.79 14.54 -2.42
N ASN A 470 18.66 13.73 -3.00
CA ASN A 470 19.30 12.58 -2.33
C ASN A 470 20.81 12.72 -2.41
N LYS A 471 21.49 12.40 -1.31
CA LYS A 471 22.94 12.23 -1.27
C LYS A 471 23.28 10.83 -0.80
N VAL A 472 24.08 10.13 -1.59
CA VAL A 472 24.50 8.75 -1.36
C VAL A 472 25.92 8.73 -0.80
N TYR A 473 26.09 7.97 0.28
CA TYR A 473 27.39 7.60 0.82
C TYR A 473 27.52 6.09 0.71
N SER A 474 28.64 5.61 0.18
CA SER A 474 28.88 4.18 0.02
C SER A 474 30.32 3.86 0.36
N LYS A 475 30.52 2.83 1.19
CA LYS A 475 31.85 2.35 1.61
C LYS A 475 31.93 0.84 1.43
N GLY A 476 33.07 0.37 0.96
CA GLY A 476 33.42 -1.04 0.88
C GLY A 476 34.47 -1.41 1.91
N SER A 477 34.41 -2.61 2.42
CA SER A 477 35.41 -3.20 3.33
C SER A 477 35.62 -4.67 3.03
N GLU A 478 36.83 -5.14 3.28
CA GLU A 478 37.22 -6.55 3.28
C GLU A 478 37.71 -6.91 4.67
N ASN A 479 37.02 -7.81 5.36
CA ASN A 479 37.40 -8.30 6.67
C ASN A 479 38.04 -9.70 6.50
N ILE A 480 39.32 -9.83 6.84
CA ILE A 480 40.01 -11.12 6.89
C ILE A 480 39.62 -11.83 8.16
N VAL A 481 38.72 -12.82 8.02
CA VAL A 481 38.06 -13.51 9.14
C VAL A 481 39.02 -14.12 10.14
N SER A 482 40.18 -14.65 9.68
CA SER A 482 41.17 -15.30 10.54
C SER A 482 41.94 -14.32 11.43
N SER A 483 42.11 -13.07 11.04
CA SER A 483 42.89 -12.04 11.76
C SER A 483 42.02 -10.87 12.25
N ASN A 484 40.77 -10.78 11.88
CA ASN A 484 39.91 -9.58 12.06
C ASN A 484 40.50 -8.30 11.49
N MET A 485 41.39 -8.39 10.51
CA MET A 485 41.96 -7.25 9.83
C MET A 485 40.96 -6.72 8.81
N ILE A 486 40.65 -5.41 8.91
CA ILE A 486 39.74 -4.74 7.99
C ILE A 486 40.58 -3.92 7.00
N LEU A 487 40.37 -4.18 5.72
CA LEU A 487 41.01 -3.49 4.60
C LEU A 487 39.95 -2.68 3.83
N PRO A 488 40.29 -1.59 3.19
CA PRO A 488 39.43 -0.92 2.23
C PRO A 488 39.12 -1.84 1.06
N ALA A 489 37.91 -1.80 0.56
CA ALA A 489 37.47 -2.48 -0.64
C ALA A 489 36.57 -1.57 -1.50
N ALA A 490 36.29 -1.96 -2.73
CA ALA A 490 35.44 -1.22 -3.62
C ALA A 490 34.05 -0.99 -3.01
N SER A 491 33.62 0.26 -3.03
CA SER A 491 32.25 0.60 -2.67
C SER A 491 31.27 0.10 -3.74
N ARG A 492 30.02 -0.13 -3.35
CA ARG A 492 28.98 -0.58 -4.29
C ARG A 492 28.52 0.54 -5.23
N TYR A 493 28.49 1.76 -4.74
CA TYR A 493 28.05 2.95 -5.46
C TYR A 493 29.14 4.04 -5.39
N PRO A 494 29.15 5.00 -6.32
CA PRO A 494 30.00 6.17 -6.20
C PRO A 494 29.66 6.92 -4.91
N ASP A 495 30.68 7.14 -4.07
CA ASP A 495 30.53 7.90 -2.83
C ASP A 495 30.23 9.38 -3.12
N ASN A 496 29.44 10.01 -2.25
CA ASN A 496 28.97 11.39 -2.40
C ASN A 496 28.14 11.67 -3.66
N ALA A 497 27.59 10.64 -4.32
CA ALA A 497 26.71 10.80 -5.47
C ALA A 497 25.41 11.52 -5.11
N LEU A 498 24.93 12.37 -6.04
CA LEU A 498 23.73 13.19 -5.89
C LEU A 498 22.68 12.81 -6.93
N TRP A 499 21.44 12.66 -6.48
CA TRP A 499 20.26 12.56 -7.33
C TRP A 499 19.24 13.61 -6.90
N ARG A 500 18.80 14.46 -7.82
CA ARG A 500 17.89 15.57 -7.52
C ARG A 500 16.80 15.65 -8.58
N SER A 501 15.59 16.02 -8.16
CA SER A 501 14.48 16.31 -9.10
C SER A 501 13.68 17.52 -8.64
N ALA A 502 13.17 18.25 -9.63
CA ALA A 502 12.20 19.33 -9.43
C ALA A 502 11.06 19.15 -10.41
N ALA A 503 9.84 19.40 -9.97
CA ALA A 503 8.66 19.19 -10.79
C ALA A 503 7.54 20.19 -10.52
N LEU A 504 6.75 20.44 -11.57
CA LEU A 504 5.47 21.13 -11.52
C LEU A 504 4.41 20.22 -12.11
N TYR A 505 3.23 20.20 -11.52
CA TYR A 505 2.11 19.41 -12.03
C TYR A 505 0.78 20.17 -11.95
N LEU A 506 -0.12 19.78 -12.83
CA LEU A 506 -1.48 20.26 -12.92
C LEU A 506 -2.41 19.08 -13.17
N ASN A 507 -3.45 18.96 -12.37
CA ASN A 507 -4.52 17.97 -12.52
C ASN A 507 -5.86 18.68 -12.51
N SER A 508 -6.82 18.16 -13.28
CA SER A 508 -8.19 18.70 -13.28
C SER A 508 -9.22 17.58 -13.34
N THR A 509 -10.36 17.84 -12.72
CA THR A 509 -11.59 17.08 -12.91
C THR A 509 -12.62 18.01 -13.53
N PHE A 510 -13.25 17.56 -14.62
CA PHE A 510 -14.33 18.26 -15.30
C PHE A 510 -15.61 17.43 -15.23
N GLU A 511 -16.62 17.95 -14.54
CA GLU A 511 -17.95 17.33 -14.40
C GLU A 511 -18.82 17.77 -15.59
N ALA A 512 -18.73 17.02 -16.73
CA ALA A 512 -19.51 17.35 -17.93
C ALA A 512 -21.02 17.14 -17.70
N SER A 513 -21.38 16.18 -16.84
CA SER A 513 -22.74 15.98 -16.32
C SER A 513 -22.66 15.24 -14.99
N GLU A 514 -23.78 15.03 -14.31
CA GLU A 514 -23.85 14.19 -13.10
C GLU A 514 -23.32 12.77 -13.34
N ASN A 515 -23.50 12.25 -14.57
CA ASN A 515 -23.14 10.88 -14.94
C ASN A 515 -21.83 10.76 -15.73
N PHE A 516 -21.17 11.87 -16.10
CA PHE A 516 -19.98 11.82 -16.92
C PHE A 516 -18.92 12.82 -16.44
N LYS A 517 -17.75 12.27 -16.07
CA LYS A 517 -16.64 13.06 -15.53
C LYS A 517 -15.37 12.78 -16.33
N PHE A 518 -14.62 13.80 -16.66
CA PHE A 518 -13.29 13.74 -17.22
C PHE A 518 -12.25 14.06 -16.14
N LEU A 519 -11.13 13.34 -16.20
CA LEU A 519 -9.93 13.62 -15.40
C LEU A 519 -8.77 13.78 -16.37
N GLY A 520 -7.94 14.79 -16.13
CA GLY A 520 -6.74 15.00 -16.95
C GLY A 520 -5.65 15.66 -16.13
N GLY A 521 -4.41 15.33 -16.44
CA GLY A 521 -3.27 15.87 -15.74
C GLY A 521 -2.01 15.90 -16.59
N ILE A 522 -1.10 16.80 -16.23
CA ILE A 522 0.20 16.98 -16.85
C ILE A 522 1.24 17.29 -15.77
N ARG A 523 2.44 16.75 -15.94
CA ARG A 523 3.58 17.02 -15.08
C ARG A 523 4.84 17.19 -15.88
N TYR A 524 5.59 18.23 -15.58
CA TYR A 524 6.97 18.41 -16.00
C TYR A 524 7.89 18.08 -14.84
N THR A 525 8.86 17.21 -15.08
CA THR A 525 9.88 16.84 -14.08
C THR A 525 11.25 17.01 -14.71
N HIS A 526 12.15 17.66 -14.00
CA HIS A 526 13.55 17.78 -14.34
C HIS A 526 14.41 17.00 -13.36
N VAL A 527 15.38 16.22 -13.82
CA VAL A 527 16.22 15.34 -13.00
C VAL A 527 17.69 15.61 -13.28
N TRP A 528 18.45 15.72 -12.21
CA TRP A 528 19.92 15.85 -12.24
C TRP A 528 20.55 14.71 -11.43
N VAL A 529 21.52 14.03 -12.03
CA VAL A 529 22.31 13.02 -11.36
C VAL A 529 23.79 13.37 -11.53
N ASN A 530 24.54 13.39 -10.44
CA ASN A 530 25.97 13.66 -10.44
C ASN A 530 26.68 12.58 -9.63
N ALA A 531 27.62 11.88 -10.23
CA ALA A 531 28.43 10.87 -9.58
C ALA A 531 29.88 11.00 -10.04
N SER A 532 30.84 10.83 -9.12
CA SER A 532 32.27 10.75 -9.42
C SER A 532 32.73 9.33 -9.11
N PHE A 533 33.49 8.74 -10.01
CA PHE A 533 34.05 7.40 -9.87
C PHE A 533 35.49 7.47 -9.39
N ASP A 534 35.80 6.57 -8.47
CA ASP A 534 37.16 6.37 -7.98
C ASP A 534 37.79 5.18 -8.69
N ASN A 535 39.00 5.39 -9.24
CA ASN A 535 39.74 4.34 -9.96
C ASN A 535 40.70 3.55 -9.06
N GLU A 536 40.58 3.68 -7.74
CA GLU A 536 41.46 2.96 -6.80
C GLU A 536 41.36 1.43 -6.94
N PHE A 537 40.14 0.93 -7.16
CA PHE A 537 39.86 -0.53 -7.22
C PHE A 537 39.58 -1.04 -8.64
N TYR A 538 39.01 -0.22 -9.50
CA TYR A 538 38.66 -0.57 -10.89
C TYR A 538 39.02 0.61 -11.82
N ASP A 539 39.66 0.31 -12.92
CA ASP A 539 39.99 1.28 -13.96
C ASP A 539 38.79 1.59 -14.84
N PHE A 540 38.00 2.61 -14.44
CA PHE A 540 36.86 3.07 -15.24
C PHE A 540 37.33 4.05 -16.34
N PRO A 541 36.74 3.93 -17.59
CA PRO A 541 37.08 4.83 -18.71
C PRO A 541 36.44 6.23 -18.56
N PHE A 542 35.89 6.55 -17.40
CA PHE A 542 35.19 7.79 -17.09
C PHE A 542 35.38 8.15 -15.61
N GLU A 543 35.57 9.43 -15.34
CA GLU A 543 35.68 9.94 -13.96
C GLU A 543 34.33 10.38 -13.38
N LYS A 544 33.36 10.70 -14.21
CA LYS A 544 32.07 11.27 -13.81
C LYS A 544 30.90 10.72 -14.64
N ALA A 545 29.75 10.70 -14.04
CA ALA A 545 28.46 10.57 -14.70
C ALA A 545 27.58 11.77 -14.33
N ASP A 546 27.26 12.59 -15.33
CA ASP A 546 26.40 13.75 -15.20
C ASP A 546 25.18 13.58 -16.10
N LEU A 547 24.04 13.23 -15.51
CA LEU A 547 22.76 13.16 -16.21
C LEU A 547 21.95 14.43 -15.93
N ASN A 548 21.51 15.07 -17.01
CA ASN A 548 20.61 16.22 -16.97
C ASN A 548 19.47 15.93 -17.94
N THR A 549 18.30 15.60 -17.42
CA THR A 549 17.20 15.15 -18.25
C THR A 549 15.87 15.68 -17.74
N ALA A 550 14.90 15.77 -18.64
CA ALA A 550 13.55 16.18 -18.31
C ALA A 550 12.51 15.23 -18.91
N ALA A 551 11.38 15.13 -18.26
CA ALA A 551 10.25 14.33 -18.73
C ALA A 551 8.94 15.12 -18.62
N LEU A 552 8.12 14.99 -19.64
CA LEU A 552 6.74 15.43 -19.64
C LEU A 552 5.85 14.20 -19.58
N THR A 553 5.01 14.11 -18.55
CA THR A 553 4.03 13.02 -18.39
C THR A 553 2.62 13.57 -18.37
N GLY A 554 1.68 12.78 -18.84
CA GLY A 554 0.27 13.15 -18.89
C GLY A 554 -0.64 12.00 -18.54
N SER A 555 -1.85 12.34 -18.14
CA SER A 555 -2.96 11.41 -17.94
C SER A 555 -4.24 12.00 -18.49
N LEU A 556 -5.08 11.16 -19.05
CA LEU A 556 -6.43 11.49 -19.51
C LEU A 556 -7.33 10.30 -19.22
N GLY A 557 -8.49 10.56 -18.69
CA GLY A 557 -9.47 9.50 -18.41
C GLY A 557 -10.87 10.05 -18.24
N TRP A 558 -11.83 9.16 -18.26
CA TRP A 558 -13.22 9.48 -17.97
C TRP A 558 -13.90 8.35 -17.18
N SER A 559 -14.90 8.73 -16.43
CA SER A 559 -15.81 7.86 -15.70
C SER A 559 -17.24 8.16 -16.15
N TRP A 560 -17.95 7.16 -16.64
CA TRP A 560 -19.29 7.26 -17.17
C TRP A 560 -20.25 6.32 -16.46
N PHE A 561 -21.24 6.87 -15.78
CA PHE A 561 -22.35 6.14 -15.21
C PHE A 561 -23.43 6.00 -16.28
N VAL A 562 -23.35 4.90 -17.05
CA VAL A 562 -24.33 4.56 -18.11
C VAL A 562 -25.73 4.39 -17.51
N ALA A 563 -25.78 3.86 -16.30
CA ALA A 563 -26.95 3.77 -15.43
C ALA A 563 -26.50 3.90 -13.96
N GLU A 564 -27.41 4.08 -13.01
CA GLU A 564 -27.10 4.17 -11.57
C GLU A 564 -26.30 2.96 -11.07
N ASP A 565 -26.47 1.81 -11.70
CA ASP A 565 -25.88 0.53 -11.35
C ASP A 565 -24.78 0.05 -12.31
N PHE A 566 -24.46 0.83 -13.36
CA PHE A 566 -23.47 0.46 -14.37
C PHE A 566 -22.53 1.60 -14.71
N GLN A 567 -21.26 1.39 -14.41
CA GLN A 567 -20.16 2.32 -14.68
C GLN A 567 -19.18 1.74 -15.70
N VAL A 568 -18.77 2.58 -16.61
CA VAL A 568 -17.64 2.36 -17.54
C VAL A 568 -16.60 3.41 -17.27
N SER A 569 -15.34 3.02 -17.21
CA SER A 569 -14.21 3.95 -17.07
C SER A 569 -13.14 3.64 -18.10
N TRP A 570 -12.41 4.66 -18.49
CA TRP A 570 -11.25 4.54 -19.36
C TRP A 570 -10.18 5.54 -18.93
N ASN A 571 -8.92 5.14 -19.01
CA ASN A 571 -7.80 6.05 -18.84
C ASN A 571 -6.64 5.70 -19.76
N ALA A 572 -5.86 6.72 -20.12
CA ALA A 572 -4.57 6.63 -20.78
C ALA A 572 -3.56 7.44 -19.98
N THR A 573 -2.39 6.89 -19.75
CA THR A 573 -1.37 7.47 -18.90
C THR A 573 0.01 7.34 -19.52
N THR A 574 0.87 8.32 -19.27
CA THR A 574 2.30 8.19 -19.51
C THR A 574 3.04 8.14 -18.19
N GLY A 575 4.02 7.27 -18.11
CA GLY A 575 4.92 7.15 -16.97
C GLY A 575 6.36 7.29 -17.41
N PHE A 576 7.25 7.66 -16.48
CA PHE A 576 8.67 7.65 -16.75
C PHE A 576 9.45 7.22 -15.52
N ARG A 577 10.66 6.75 -15.75
CA ARG A 577 11.66 6.53 -14.71
C ARG A 577 13.01 7.07 -15.18
N ALA A 578 13.52 8.04 -14.45
CA ALA A 578 14.88 8.50 -14.63
C ALA A 578 15.86 7.48 -14.02
N PRO A 579 17.01 7.22 -14.64
CA PRO A 579 18.06 6.45 -14.03
C PRO A 579 18.44 7.02 -12.66
N ASN A 580 18.67 6.14 -11.71
CA ASN A 580 19.16 6.51 -10.39
C ASN A 580 20.63 6.06 -10.21
N ILE A 581 21.19 6.20 -9.02
CA ILE A 581 22.59 5.83 -8.75
C ILE A 581 22.76 4.29 -8.82
N ASP A 582 21.76 3.48 -8.46
CA ASP A 582 21.82 2.02 -8.66
C ASP A 582 21.90 1.61 -10.13
N ASP A 583 21.28 2.38 -11.02
CA ASP A 583 21.34 2.09 -12.46
C ASP A 583 22.66 2.53 -13.08
N ILE A 584 23.15 3.74 -12.74
CA ILE A 584 24.27 4.39 -13.39
C ILE A 584 25.61 3.92 -12.84
N GLY A 585 25.71 3.73 -11.51
CA GLY A 585 27.01 3.71 -10.82
C GLY A 585 27.34 2.41 -10.10
N LYS A 586 26.50 1.40 -10.16
CA LYS A 586 26.69 0.18 -9.37
C LYS A 586 27.80 -0.71 -9.91
N VAL A 587 28.67 -1.20 -8.99
CA VAL A 587 29.54 -2.35 -9.21
C VAL A 587 29.05 -3.50 -8.35
N PHE A 588 28.74 -4.65 -8.96
CA PHE A 588 28.06 -5.74 -8.25
C PHE A 588 28.11 -7.08 -8.98
N ASP A 589 28.41 -8.16 -8.26
CA ASP A 589 28.16 -9.53 -8.70
C ASP A 589 26.65 -9.85 -8.64
N SER A 590 26.07 -10.08 -9.79
CA SER A 590 24.67 -10.51 -9.86
C SER A 590 24.52 -12.02 -9.81
N GLU A 591 25.46 -12.74 -10.43
CA GLU A 591 25.56 -14.19 -10.54
C GLU A 591 27.02 -14.61 -10.66
N PRO A 592 27.37 -15.86 -10.32
CA PRO A 592 28.73 -16.34 -10.46
C PRO A 592 29.31 -16.12 -11.85
N GLY A 593 30.49 -15.51 -11.92
CA GLY A 593 31.14 -15.21 -13.20
C GLY A 593 30.50 -14.11 -14.02
N SER A 594 29.68 -13.22 -13.38
CA SER A 594 29.05 -12.09 -14.02
C SER A 594 29.11 -10.86 -13.11
N VAL A 595 29.65 -9.76 -13.59
CA VAL A 595 29.74 -8.49 -12.87
C VAL A 595 29.01 -7.38 -13.61
N VAL A 596 28.20 -6.61 -12.90
CA VAL A 596 27.56 -5.40 -13.42
C VAL A 596 28.49 -4.23 -13.16
N VAL A 597 28.79 -3.45 -14.19
CA VAL A 597 29.64 -2.25 -14.13
C VAL A 597 28.82 -0.99 -14.41
N PRO A 598 29.31 0.19 -14.02
CA PRO A 598 28.68 1.47 -14.29
C PRO A 598 28.48 1.75 -15.78
N ASN A 599 27.33 2.41 -16.09
CA ASN A 599 27.06 2.95 -17.41
C ASN A 599 26.51 4.38 -17.29
N PRO A 600 27.33 5.41 -17.57
CA PRO A 600 26.91 6.81 -17.48
C PRO A 600 26.03 7.27 -18.64
N ALA A 601 25.86 6.47 -19.72
CA ALA A 601 25.17 6.87 -20.94
C ALA A 601 23.64 6.57 -20.93
N LEU A 602 23.07 6.32 -19.76
CA LEU A 602 21.65 5.96 -19.62
C LEU A 602 20.71 7.14 -19.88
N LYS A 603 19.51 6.81 -20.39
CA LYS A 603 18.39 7.72 -20.62
C LYS A 603 17.18 7.27 -19.79
N PRO A 604 16.19 8.14 -19.55
CA PRO A 604 14.93 7.73 -18.96
C PRO A 604 14.20 6.66 -19.77
N GLU A 605 13.55 5.72 -19.09
CA GLU A 605 12.56 4.81 -19.70
C GLU A 605 11.15 5.42 -19.59
N TYR A 606 10.29 5.13 -20.59
CA TYR A 606 8.92 5.64 -20.67
C TYR A 606 7.91 4.51 -20.80
N ALA A 607 6.78 4.66 -20.10
CA ALA A 607 5.64 3.76 -20.23
C ALA A 607 4.42 4.50 -20.78
N TYR A 608 3.72 3.84 -21.69
CA TYR A 608 2.46 4.28 -22.27
C TYR A 608 1.39 3.24 -21.93
N GLY A 609 0.48 3.59 -21.04
CA GLY A 609 -0.54 2.70 -20.51
C GLY A 609 -1.94 3.11 -20.90
N THR A 610 -2.83 2.14 -21.10
CA THR A 610 -4.27 2.35 -21.20
C THR A 610 -5.02 1.28 -20.43
N GLU A 611 -6.16 1.64 -19.86
CA GLU A 611 -7.03 0.75 -19.10
C GLU A 611 -8.49 1.06 -19.41
N ILE A 612 -9.32 0.02 -19.50
CA ILE A 612 -10.77 0.09 -19.52
C ILE A 612 -11.32 -0.69 -18.32
N GLY A 613 -12.22 -0.07 -17.57
CA GLY A 613 -12.88 -0.66 -16.42
C GLY A 613 -14.39 -0.72 -16.59
N LEU A 614 -14.99 -1.81 -16.16
CA LEU A 614 -16.44 -2.02 -16.08
C LEU A 614 -16.81 -2.39 -14.65
N LYS A 615 -17.83 -1.75 -14.10
CA LYS A 615 -18.43 -2.08 -12.82
C LYS A 615 -19.94 -2.14 -12.93
N LYS A 616 -20.52 -3.27 -12.54
CA LYS A 616 -21.97 -3.48 -12.56
C LYS A 616 -22.45 -3.96 -11.21
N ASN A 617 -23.45 -3.27 -10.67
CA ASN A 617 -24.17 -3.69 -9.49
C ASN A 617 -25.47 -4.33 -9.96
N PHE A 618 -25.58 -5.68 -9.95
CA PHE A 618 -26.80 -6.38 -10.38
C PHE A 618 -27.94 -6.23 -9.37
N SER A 619 -27.62 -5.88 -8.14
CA SER A 619 -28.52 -5.55 -7.05
C SER A 619 -27.66 -5.04 -5.88
N ASP A 620 -28.26 -4.69 -4.76
CA ASP A 620 -27.55 -4.41 -3.51
C ASP A 620 -26.76 -5.63 -2.97
N LYS A 621 -26.83 -6.78 -3.67
CA LYS A 621 -26.22 -8.06 -3.24
C LYS A 621 -25.08 -8.54 -4.11
N VAL A 622 -24.94 -8.03 -5.34
CA VAL A 622 -23.93 -8.53 -6.28
C VAL A 622 -23.26 -7.37 -6.99
N VAL A 623 -21.95 -7.27 -6.81
CA VAL A 623 -21.09 -6.31 -7.52
C VAL A 623 -20.10 -7.08 -8.37
N TRP A 624 -20.02 -6.74 -9.64
CA TRP A 624 -19.05 -7.29 -10.58
C TRP A 624 -18.15 -6.21 -11.13
N ARG A 625 -16.85 -6.53 -11.27
CA ARG A 625 -15.80 -5.63 -11.76
C ARG A 625 -14.94 -6.36 -12.77
N LEU A 626 -14.65 -5.69 -13.88
CA LEU A 626 -13.69 -6.14 -14.89
C LEU A 626 -12.78 -4.97 -15.25
N ALA A 627 -11.48 -5.21 -15.35
CA ALA A 627 -10.53 -4.25 -15.89
C ALA A 627 -9.65 -4.95 -16.93
N GLY A 628 -9.46 -4.32 -18.09
CA GLY A 628 -8.50 -4.73 -19.11
C GLY A 628 -7.46 -3.64 -19.29
N TYR A 629 -6.18 -4.01 -19.43
CA TYR A 629 -5.10 -3.05 -19.53
C TYR A 629 -4.01 -3.48 -20.50
N TYR A 630 -3.31 -2.48 -21.03
CA TYR A 630 -2.14 -2.63 -21.87
C TYR A 630 -1.11 -1.55 -21.52
N THR A 631 0.17 -1.93 -21.44
CA THR A 631 1.27 -1.01 -21.20
C THR A 631 2.44 -1.35 -22.11
N HIS A 632 2.94 -0.35 -22.85
CA HIS A 632 4.17 -0.40 -23.61
C HIS A 632 5.27 0.37 -22.86
N LEU A 633 6.34 -0.31 -22.52
CA LEU A 633 7.54 0.25 -21.92
C LEU A 633 8.60 0.43 -23.02
N LYS A 634 8.98 1.66 -23.28
CA LYS A 634 9.97 2.05 -24.28
C LYS A 634 11.29 2.43 -23.60
N ASP A 635 12.42 2.10 -24.25
CA ASP A 635 13.77 2.36 -23.74
C ASP A 635 13.99 1.73 -22.36
N ALA A 636 13.43 0.52 -22.14
CA ALA A 636 13.49 -0.16 -20.86
C ALA A 636 14.93 -0.35 -20.37
N LEU A 637 15.17 0.01 -19.13
CA LEU A 637 16.46 -0.18 -18.47
C LEU A 637 16.59 -1.64 -18.06
N VAL A 638 17.36 -2.38 -18.85
CA VAL A 638 17.61 -3.82 -18.67
C VAL A 638 19.10 -4.09 -18.60
N ARG A 639 19.47 -5.19 -17.95
CA ARG A 639 20.86 -5.62 -17.89
C ARG A 639 21.20 -6.41 -19.16
N ARG A 640 22.30 -6.05 -19.83
CA ARG A 640 22.82 -6.71 -21.02
C ARG A 640 24.32 -6.87 -20.93
N ASN A 641 24.89 -7.75 -21.77
CA ASN A 641 26.33 -7.86 -21.93
C ASN A 641 26.93 -6.54 -22.35
N PHE A 642 28.09 -6.23 -21.81
CA PHE A 642 28.76 -4.97 -22.01
C PHE A 642 30.28 -5.18 -22.12
N ALA A 643 31.02 -4.19 -22.57
CA ALA A 643 32.46 -4.18 -22.54
C ALA A 643 32.99 -2.99 -21.73
N LEU A 644 33.84 -3.24 -20.77
CA LEU A 644 34.54 -2.21 -20.01
C LEU A 644 35.96 -2.11 -20.55
N ASN A 645 36.42 -0.93 -21.01
CA ASN A 645 37.70 -0.74 -21.69
C ASN A 645 37.95 -1.72 -22.85
N GLY A 646 36.88 -2.08 -23.60
CA GLY A 646 36.95 -3.04 -24.69
C GLY A 646 37.01 -4.51 -24.25
N GLN A 647 36.99 -4.79 -22.95
CA GLN A 647 37.02 -6.14 -22.38
C GLN A 647 35.63 -6.61 -22.03
N SER A 648 35.22 -7.77 -22.53
CA SER A 648 33.95 -8.43 -22.19
C SER A 648 34.01 -9.19 -20.86
N GLN A 649 35.19 -9.41 -20.30
CA GLN A 649 35.43 -10.08 -19.03
C GLN A 649 36.47 -9.32 -18.22
N ILE A 650 36.25 -9.22 -16.89
CA ILE A 650 37.19 -8.63 -15.93
C ILE A 650 37.28 -9.52 -14.69
N VAL A 651 38.40 -9.39 -13.94
CA VAL A 651 38.50 -10.04 -12.63
C VAL A 651 37.73 -9.20 -11.60
N TYR A 652 36.74 -9.83 -10.97
CA TYR A 652 35.97 -9.24 -9.88
C TYR A 652 36.05 -10.15 -8.64
N GLN A 653 36.54 -9.62 -7.52
CA GLN A 653 36.77 -10.37 -6.28
C GLN A 653 37.51 -11.71 -6.51
N GLY A 654 38.55 -11.67 -7.37
CA GLY A 654 39.37 -12.83 -7.70
C GLY A 654 38.76 -13.79 -8.72
N VAL A 655 37.55 -13.57 -9.23
CA VAL A 655 36.89 -14.44 -10.21
C VAL A 655 36.79 -13.72 -11.57
N LEU A 656 37.20 -14.40 -12.65
CA LEU A 656 37.00 -13.89 -14.01
C LEU A 656 35.51 -13.87 -14.33
N SER A 657 34.95 -12.68 -14.57
CA SER A 657 33.55 -12.42 -14.66
C SER A 657 33.14 -11.73 -15.96
N GLN A 658 32.05 -12.17 -16.58
CA GLN A 658 31.43 -11.56 -17.74
C GLN A 658 30.92 -10.16 -17.37
N VAL A 659 31.33 -9.16 -18.13
CA VAL A 659 30.89 -7.78 -17.92
C VAL A 659 29.47 -7.57 -18.44
N GLN A 660 28.64 -6.99 -17.60
CA GLN A 660 27.28 -6.57 -17.90
C GLN A 660 27.10 -5.12 -17.45
N ALA A 661 26.18 -4.41 -18.09
CA ALA A 661 25.73 -3.09 -17.64
C ALA A 661 24.22 -2.92 -17.82
N VAL A 662 23.63 -1.99 -17.09
CA VAL A 662 22.29 -1.52 -17.38
C VAL A 662 22.32 -0.70 -18.68
N GLN A 663 21.37 -0.95 -19.58
CA GLN A 663 21.30 -0.29 -20.89
C GLN A 663 19.84 0.02 -21.23
N ASN A 664 19.57 1.07 -22.02
CA ASN A 664 18.27 1.34 -22.65
C ASN A 664 18.15 0.47 -23.92
N ALA A 665 17.90 -0.80 -23.77
CA ALA A 665 18.09 -1.78 -24.83
C ALA A 665 16.80 -2.50 -25.26
N ALA A 666 15.63 -2.25 -24.61
CA ALA A 666 14.47 -3.07 -24.88
C ALA A 666 13.17 -2.29 -24.95
N ASN A 667 12.23 -2.80 -25.74
CA ASN A 667 10.82 -2.56 -25.58
C ASN A 667 10.22 -3.69 -24.75
N ALA A 668 9.28 -3.36 -23.86
CA ALA A 668 8.54 -4.38 -23.13
C ALA A 668 7.04 -4.10 -23.22
N TYR A 669 6.27 -5.15 -23.29
CA TYR A 669 4.82 -5.10 -23.46
C TYR A 669 4.17 -5.90 -22.34
N VAL A 670 3.24 -5.28 -21.62
CA VAL A 670 2.46 -5.95 -20.57
C VAL A 670 0.98 -5.70 -20.82
N TYR A 671 0.21 -6.79 -20.81
CA TYR A 671 -1.25 -6.69 -20.93
C TYR A 671 -1.91 -7.77 -20.09
N GLY A 672 -3.16 -7.52 -19.74
CA GLY A 672 -3.91 -8.45 -18.93
C GLY A 672 -5.32 -7.98 -18.65
N TRP A 673 -6.00 -8.79 -17.86
CA TRP A 673 -7.32 -8.46 -17.35
C TRP A 673 -7.49 -8.97 -15.93
N GLU A 674 -8.35 -8.31 -15.19
CA GLU A 674 -8.64 -8.59 -13.80
C GLU A 674 -10.14 -8.61 -13.61
N ILE A 675 -10.65 -9.67 -12.99
CA ILE A 675 -12.07 -9.80 -12.66
C ILE A 675 -12.23 -9.88 -11.14
N GLY A 676 -13.27 -9.23 -10.62
CA GLY A 676 -13.68 -9.33 -9.25
C GLY A 676 -15.19 -9.43 -9.15
N ALA A 677 -15.69 -10.26 -8.26
CA ALA A 677 -17.11 -10.35 -7.96
C ALA A 677 -17.32 -10.49 -6.45
N ASP A 678 -18.25 -9.70 -5.90
CA ASP A 678 -18.67 -9.78 -4.51
C ASP A 678 -20.16 -10.13 -4.45
N PHE A 679 -20.48 -11.09 -3.60
CA PHE A 679 -21.83 -11.60 -3.39
C PHE A 679 -22.21 -11.45 -1.92
N MET A 680 -23.26 -10.72 -1.60
CA MET A 680 -23.87 -10.70 -0.28
C MET A 680 -24.93 -11.81 -0.21
N LEU A 681 -24.56 -12.97 0.32
CA LEU A 681 -25.45 -14.13 0.43
C LEU A 681 -26.52 -13.92 1.51
N SER A 682 -26.15 -13.22 2.58
CA SER A 682 -27.05 -12.78 3.65
C SER A 682 -26.47 -11.53 4.33
N PRO A 683 -27.15 -10.85 5.27
CA PRO A 683 -26.59 -9.73 6.03
C PRO A 683 -25.30 -10.08 6.81
N TYR A 684 -25.05 -11.36 7.05
CA TYR A 684 -23.91 -11.85 7.82
C TYR A 684 -22.87 -12.61 6.99
N LEU A 685 -23.21 -13.02 5.76
CA LEU A 685 -22.38 -13.90 4.94
C LEU A 685 -22.15 -13.30 3.57
N SER A 686 -20.90 -13.09 3.20
CA SER A 686 -20.48 -12.64 1.88
C SER A 686 -19.46 -13.59 1.26
N PHE A 687 -19.46 -13.63 -0.07
CA PHE A 687 -18.51 -14.40 -0.87
C PHE A 687 -17.86 -13.48 -1.88
N ALA A 688 -16.53 -13.54 -2.01
CA ALA A 688 -15.77 -12.75 -2.95
C ALA A 688 -14.87 -13.63 -3.81
N VAL A 689 -14.69 -13.22 -5.06
CA VAL A 689 -13.83 -13.86 -6.06
C VAL A 689 -12.96 -12.79 -6.68
N ASN A 690 -11.66 -13.02 -6.76
CA ASN A 690 -10.73 -12.21 -7.54
C ASN A 690 -9.87 -13.13 -8.42
N TYR A 691 -9.60 -12.69 -9.65
CA TYR A 691 -8.69 -13.36 -10.57
C TYR A 691 -7.96 -12.34 -11.44
N SER A 692 -6.65 -12.55 -11.62
CA SER A 692 -5.79 -11.71 -12.42
C SER A 692 -5.06 -12.55 -13.45
N TYR A 693 -5.17 -12.17 -14.73
CA TYR A 693 -4.40 -12.71 -15.84
C TYR A 693 -3.42 -11.65 -16.33
N ILE A 694 -2.15 -12.01 -16.41
CA ILE A 694 -1.07 -11.10 -16.81
C ILE A 694 -0.20 -11.81 -17.83
N LYS A 695 0.15 -11.11 -18.90
CA LYS A 695 1.17 -11.52 -19.86
C LYS A 695 2.10 -10.35 -20.14
N GLY A 696 3.40 -10.61 -20.15
CA GLY A 696 4.41 -9.61 -20.44
C GLY A 696 5.55 -10.22 -21.21
N THR A 697 6.08 -9.45 -22.15
CA THR A 697 7.24 -9.81 -22.97
C THR A 697 8.23 -8.66 -23.03
N GLU A 698 9.51 -8.97 -23.16
CA GLU A 698 10.59 -8.01 -23.38
C GLU A 698 11.38 -8.38 -24.63
N GLU A 699 11.91 -7.37 -25.31
CA GLU A 699 12.69 -7.51 -26.52
C GLU A 699 14.14 -7.89 -26.16
N GLU A 700 14.65 -8.93 -26.78
CA GLU A 700 16.05 -9.36 -26.69
C GLU A 700 16.92 -8.61 -27.68
N ASP A 701 18.27 -8.75 -27.54
CA ASP A 701 19.25 -8.05 -28.42
C ASP A 701 19.10 -8.41 -29.91
N ASN A 702 18.54 -9.57 -30.22
CA ASN A 702 18.27 -10.04 -31.59
C ASN A 702 16.88 -9.63 -32.11
N GLY A 703 16.11 -8.82 -31.35
CA GLY A 703 14.75 -8.43 -31.67
C GLY A 703 13.68 -9.48 -31.37
N ALA A 704 14.03 -10.66 -30.85
CA ALA A 704 13.05 -11.66 -30.45
C ALA A 704 12.35 -11.23 -29.16
N LEU A 705 11.09 -11.66 -28.96
CA LEU A 705 10.35 -11.42 -27.73
C LEU A 705 10.51 -12.61 -26.78
N SER A 706 10.95 -12.35 -25.56
CA SER A 706 11.03 -13.33 -24.48
C SER A 706 10.06 -12.98 -23.34
N PRO A 707 9.71 -13.93 -22.45
CA PRO A 707 8.89 -13.63 -21.29
C PRO A 707 9.55 -12.59 -20.36
N GLY A 708 8.78 -11.60 -19.93
CA GLY A 708 9.26 -10.54 -19.07
C GLY A 708 9.52 -11.03 -17.62
N ARG A 709 10.59 -10.52 -17.00
CA ARG A 709 11.11 -11.04 -15.72
C ARG A 709 10.14 -10.93 -14.54
N HIS A 710 9.43 -9.83 -14.37
CA HIS A 710 8.58 -9.55 -13.21
C HIS A 710 7.09 -9.76 -13.48
N VAL A 711 6.77 -10.60 -14.46
CA VAL A 711 5.40 -10.93 -14.84
C VAL A 711 4.93 -12.09 -13.98
N ALA A 712 4.09 -11.79 -13.00
CA ALA A 712 3.51 -12.82 -12.15
C ALA A 712 2.66 -13.81 -12.96
N PRO A 713 2.59 -15.10 -12.58
CA PRO A 713 1.63 -16.02 -13.16
C PRO A 713 0.19 -15.56 -12.88
N SER A 714 -0.77 -16.12 -13.58
CA SER A 714 -2.18 -15.88 -13.23
C SER A 714 -2.44 -16.36 -11.81
N PHE A 715 -3.12 -15.53 -11.01
CA PHE A 715 -3.41 -15.80 -9.60
C PHE A 715 -4.78 -15.27 -9.21
N GLY A 716 -5.27 -15.74 -8.09
CA GLY A 716 -6.54 -15.29 -7.56
C GLY A 716 -6.86 -15.81 -6.18
N ASP A 717 -8.02 -15.44 -5.69
CA ASP A 717 -8.54 -15.87 -4.41
C ASP A 717 -10.06 -16.06 -4.42
N LEU A 718 -10.52 -16.92 -3.54
CA LEU A 718 -11.93 -17.12 -3.19
C LEU A 718 -12.06 -16.92 -1.69
N GLN A 719 -12.92 -16.01 -1.27
CA GLN A 719 -13.14 -15.71 0.14
C GLN A 719 -14.60 -15.87 0.53
N LEU A 720 -14.85 -16.66 1.55
CA LEU A 720 -16.13 -16.71 2.26
C LEU A 720 -15.95 -15.99 3.61
N LEU A 721 -16.73 -14.94 3.84
CA LEU A 721 -16.65 -14.12 5.03
C LEU A 721 -17.99 -14.13 5.79
N TYR A 722 -17.94 -14.56 7.06
CA TYR A 722 -19.02 -14.39 8.00
C TYR A 722 -18.71 -13.24 8.97
N LYS A 723 -19.68 -12.37 9.20
CA LYS A 723 -19.53 -11.23 10.13
C LYS A 723 -20.85 -10.99 10.88
N ASN A 724 -20.75 -10.87 12.20
CA ASN A 724 -21.80 -10.31 13.04
C ASN A 724 -21.21 -9.24 13.97
N SER A 725 -21.96 -8.75 14.96
CA SER A 725 -21.53 -7.68 15.88
C SER A 725 -20.28 -8.00 16.72
N ARG A 726 -20.02 -9.29 17.01
CA ARG A 726 -18.92 -9.73 17.88
C ARG A 726 -17.94 -10.70 17.23
N PHE A 727 -18.37 -11.38 16.19
CA PHE A 727 -17.60 -12.45 15.56
C PHE A 727 -17.44 -12.21 14.06
N LYS A 728 -16.19 -12.27 13.59
CA LYS A 728 -15.83 -12.23 12.19
C LYS A 728 -14.99 -13.46 11.87
N ALA A 729 -15.31 -14.20 10.82
CA ALA A 729 -14.51 -15.35 10.39
C ALA A 729 -14.47 -15.42 8.87
N SER A 730 -13.33 -15.84 8.31
CA SER A 730 -13.21 -16.07 6.87
C SER A 730 -12.50 -17.38 6.56
N ILE A 731 -12.94 -17.99 5.44
CA ILE A 731 -12.20 -19.04 4.76
C ILE A 731 -11.71 -18.43 3.45
N LEU A 732 -10.40 -18.52 3.20
CA LEU A 732 -9.73 -17.94 2.06
C LEU A 732 -8.92 -19.01 1.34
N LEU A 733 -9.22 -19.23 0.05
CA LEU A 733 -8.45 -20.05 -0.86
C LEU A 733 -7.65 -19.14 -1.80
N ASN A 734 -6.33 -19.10 -1.66
CA ASN A 734 -5.43 -18.48 -2.63
C ASN A 734 -4.93 -19.52 -3.62
N PHE A 735 -4.79 -19.15 -4.87
CA PHE A 735 -4.26 -20.05 -5.90
C PHE A 735 -3.42 -19.29 -6.94
N ASN A 736 -2.51 -20.03 -7.56
CA ASN A 736 -1.53 -19.55 -8.52
C ASN A 736 -1.36 -20.58 -9.63
N ARG A 737 -1.30 -20.13 -10.87
CA ARG A 737 -1.04 -20.99 -12.02
C ARG A 737 0.45 -21.30 -12.16
N GLU A 738 0.76 -22.42 -12.79
CA GLU A 738 2.10 -22.80 -13.19
C GLU A 738 2.71 -21.82 -14.22
N ILE A 739 4.04 -21.64 -14.16
CA ILE A 739 4.86 -21.10 -15.23
C ILE A 739 5.81 -22.22 -15.67
N SER A 740 5.61 -22.72 -16.88
CA SER A 740 6.47 -23.77 -17.48
C SER A 740 7.87 -23.22 -17.81
N ALA A 741 8.82 -24.10 -18.05
CA ALA A 741 10.21 -23.73 -18.29
C ALA A 741 10.38 -22.78 -19.49
N ASP A 742 9.62 -22.97 -20.56
CA ASP A 742 9.61 -22.12 -21.75
C ASP A 742 8.98 -20.72 -21.52
N GLN A 743 8.19 -20.59 -20.46
CA GLN A 743 7.57 -19.33 -20.04
C GLN A 743 8.35 -18.60 -18.94
N LEU A 744 9.39 -19.20 -18.40
CA LEU A 744 10.32 -18.51 -17.49
C LEU A 744 11.11 -17.46 -18.26
N ALA A 745 11.26 -16.27 -17.67
CA ALA A 745 12.17 -15.27 -18.20
C ALA A 745 13.60 -15.82 -18.32
N VAL A 746 14.33 -15.44 -19.37
CA VAL A 746 15.70 -15.91 -19.62
C VAL A 746 16.60 -15.73 -18.39
N SER A 747 16.50 -14.58 -17.71
CA SER A 747 17.25 -14.28 -16.49
C SER A 747 16.83 -15.11 -15.26
N GLU A 748 15.70 -15.81 -15.31
CA GLU A 748 15.25 -16.71 -14.24
C GLU A 748 15.62 -18.17 -14.52
N GLN A 749 15.78 -18.55 -15.78
CA GLN A 749 16.21 -19.91 -16.16
C GLN A 749 17.59 -20.25 -15.61
N SER A 750 18.51 -19.27 -15.51
CA SER A 750 19.83 -19.45 -14.91
C SER A 750 19.83 -19.67 -13.39
N LYS A 751 18.68 -19.47 -12.71
CA LYS A 751 18.52 -19.59 -11.27
C LYS A 751 17.79 -20.89 -10.88
N SER A 752 18.19 -22.01 -11.45
CA SER A 752 17.54 -23.32 -11.23
C SER A 752 17.32 -23.66 -9.75
N TYR A 753 18.23 -23.26 -8.86
CA TYR A 753 18.14 -23.46 -7.41
C TYR A 753 16.93 -22.77 -6.73
N MET A 754 16.28 -21.83 -7.41
CA MET A 754 15.07 -21.16 -6.92
C MET A 754 13.78 -21.88 -7.33
N TYR A 755 13.84 -22.81 -8.28
CA TYR A 755 12.68 -23.41 -8.94
C TYR A 755 12.58 -24.91 -8.70
N ALA A 756 11.42 -25.47 -8.92
CA ALA A 756 11.27 -26.91 -9.06
C ALA A 756 11.79 -27.34 -10.44
N LEU A 757 12.08 -28.62 -10.59
CA LEU A 757 12.51 -29.21 -11.85
C LEU A 757 11.37 -30.04 -12.45
N ASP A 758 11.09 -29.87 -13.74
CA ASP A 758 10.15 -30.70 -14.48
C ASP A 758 10.74 -32.13 -14.71
N ARG A 759 9.97 -33.00 -15.34
CA ARG A 759 10.39 -34.35 -15.65
C ARG A 759 11.62 -34.44 -16.60
N PHE A 760 11.98 -33.35 -17.25
CA PHE A 760 13.13 -33.26 -18.14
C PHE A 760 14.33 -32.57 -17.49
N GLY A 761 14.19 -32.13 -16.21
CA GLY A 761 15.22 -31.41 -15.46
C GLY A 761 15.23 -29.88 -15.71
N ASN A 762 14.24 -29.35 -16.37
CA ASN A 762 14.17 -27.91 -16.60
C ASN A 762 13.51 -27.18 -15.42
N PRO A 763 14.00 -25.98 -15.05
CA PRO A 763 13.40 -25.20 -13.98
C PRO A 763 12.00 -24.67 -14.38
N TYR A 764 11.04 -24.77 -13.47
CA TYR A 764 9.69 -24.25 -13.64
C TYR A 764 9.09 -23.79 -12.30
N SER A 765 8.08 -22.93 -12.33
CA SER A 765 7.36 -22.51 -11.13
C SER A 765 6.03 -23.28 -11.06
N PRO A 766 5.88 -24.24 -10.13
CA PRO A 766 4.66 -25.03 -10.00
C PRO A 766 3.43 -24.19 -9.64
N SER A 767 2.27 -24.68 -10.06
CA SER A 767 1.00 -24.20 -9.52
C SER A 767 0.87 -24.56 -8.04
N TRP A 768 0.18 -23.71 -7.28
CA TRP A 768 -0.08 -23.96 -5.88
C TRP A 768 -1.44 -23.37 -5.45
N HIS A 769 -1.93 -23.88 -4.34
CA HIS A 769 -3.08 -23.32 -3.64
C HIS A 769 -2.85 -23.37 -2.13
N SER A 770 -3.44 -22.44 -1.40
CA SER A 770 -3.35 -22.35 0.05
C SER A 770 -4.73 -22.06 0.63
N LEU A 771 -5.19 -22.96 1.51
CA LEU A 771 -6.43 -22.79 2.25
C LEU A 771 -6.13 -22.19 3.62
N ASN A 772 -6.83 -21.09 3.96
CA ASN A 772 -6.60 -20.33 5.16
C ASN A 772 -7.93 -20.08 5.88
N PHE A 773 -7.89 -20.14 7.20
CA PHE A 773 -8.99 -19.76 8.09
C PHE A 773 -8.52 -18.61 8.99
N ARG A 774 -9.38 -17.61 9.18
CA ARG A 774 -9.14 -16.50 10.12
C ARG A 774 -10.40 -16.21 10.89
N SER A 775 -10.25 -15.86 12.15
CA SER A 775 -11.36 -15.42 12.99
C SER A 775 -10.93 -14.34 13.99
N GLN A 776 -11.87 -13.51 14.33
CA GLN A 776 -11.77 -12.44 15.31
C GLN A 776 -13.00 -12.48 16.19
N TYR A 777 -12.81 -12.41 17.51
CA TYR A 777 -13.89 -12.38 18.47
C TYR A 777 -13.71 -11.23 19.46
N THR A 778 -14.70 -10.36 19.52
CA THR A 778 -14.77 -9.24 20.46
C THR A 778 -15.36 -9.74 21.79
N LEU A 779 -14.47 -10.04 22.76
CA LEU A 779 -14.84 -10.52 24.09
C LEU A 779 -15.59 -9.45 24.90
N THR A 780 -15.03 -8.24 24.88
CA THR A 780 -15.62 -7.04 25.49
C THR A 780 -15.43 -5.87 24.53
N ASN A 781 -15.99 -4.71 24.83
CA ASN A 781 -15.74 -3.50 24.03
C ASN A 781 -14.25 -3.13 23.95
N ALA A 782 -13.45 -3.56 24.93
CA ALA A 782 -12.02 -3.27 25.00
C ALA A 782 -11.13 -4.42 24.52
N VAL A 783 -11.58 -5.68 24.57
CA VAL A 783 -10.74 -6.85 24.32
C VAL A 783 -11.22 -7.61 23.09
N THR A 784 -10.32 -7.77 22.13
CA THR A 784 -10.53 -8.57 20.92
C THR A 784 -9.45 -9.64 20.79
N THR A 785 -9.83 -10.86 20.45
CA THR A 785 -8.91 -11.98 20.21
C THR A 785 -8.91 -12.37 18.75
N PHE A 786 -7.77 -12.87 18.28
CA PHE A 786 -7.54 -13.32 16.90
C PHE A 786 -7.06 -14.75 16.88
N LEU A 787 -7.55 -15.52 15.95
CA LEU A 787 -7.05 -16.85 15.62
C LEU A 787 -7.02 -16.96 14.09
N ALA A 788 -5.86 -17.29 13.55
CA ALA A 788 -5.74 -17.68 12.14
C ALA A 788 -5.03 -19.02 12.03
N TRP A 789 -5.46 -19.82 11.06
CA TRP A 789 -4.80 -21.04 10.64
C TRP A 789 -4.52 -20.93 9.15
N GLU A 790 -3.30 -20.59 8.81
CA GLU A 790 -2.85 -20.38 7.44
C GLU A 790 -2.25 -21.67 6.87
N ASN A 791 -2.37 -21.85 5.55
CA ASN A 791 -1.89 -23.02 4.84
C ASN A 791 -2.30 -24.33 5.53
N ILE A 792 -3.61 -24.50 5.78
CA ILE A 792 -4.19 -25.65 6.50
C ILE A 792 -3.76 -26.97 5.86
N THR A 793 -3.66 -27.00 4.53
CA THR A 793 -3.24 -28.16 3.74
C THR A 793 -1.74 -28.43 3.77
N ASN A 794 -0.98 -27.57 4.45
CA ASN A 794 0.48 -27.68 4.63
C ASN A 794 1.23 -27.83 3.29
N GLN A 795 0.84 -27.03 2.28
CA GLN A 795 1.48 -27.01 0.97
C GLN A 795 2.90 -26.43 1.06
N LEU A 796 3.85 -27.11 0.42
CA LEU A 796 5.20 -26.59 0.19
C LEU A 796 5.20 -25.88 -1.16
N TYR A 797 5.25 -24.55 -1.13
CA TYR A 797 5.23 -23.73 -2.33
C TYR A 797 6.11 -22.48 -2.20
N ARG A 798 6.50 -21.95 -3.34
CA ARG A 798 7.14 -20.63 -3.49
C ARG A 798 6.30 -19.75 -4.40
N THR A 799 6.16 -18.47 -4.08
CA THR A 799 5.66 -17.50 -5.04
C THR A 799 6.70 -17.30 -6.16
N TYR A 800 6.25 -17.04 -7.38
CA TYR A 800 7.12 -16.89 -8.55
C TYR A 800 8.27 -15.90 -8.28
N ALA A 801 9.45 -16.22 -8.77
CA ALA A 801 10.71 -15.49 -8.61
C ALA A 801 11.17 -15.32 -7.14
N SER A 802 10.63 -16.11 -6.21
CA SER A 802 11.02 -16.13 -4.80
C SER A 802 12.04 -17.23 -4.51
N GLY A 803 13.04 -16.91 -3.70
CA GLY A 803 13.98 -17.91 -3.17
C GLY A 803 13.55 -18.48 -1.81
N LEU A 804 12.60 -17.81 -1.13
CA LEU A 804 12.04 -18.26 0.14
C LEU A 804 10.73 -19.00 -0.08
N SER A 805 10.59 -20.19 0.50
CA SER A 805 9.34 -20.94 0.52
C SER A 805 8.36 -20.30 1.51
N ALA A 806 7.07 -20.35 1.19
CA ALA A 806 6.01 -19.85 2.05
C ALA A 806 5.93 -20.63 3.38
N PRO A 807 5.34 -20.04 4.44
CA PRO A 807 5.07 -20.74 5.68
C PRO A 807 4.31 -22.05 5.44
N GLY A 808 4.65 -23.11 6.17
CA GLY A 808 3.86 -24.32 6.26
C GLY A 808 2.53 -24.07 6.97
N SER A 809 1.92 -25.12 7.50
CA SER A 809 0.72 -24.96 8.34
C SER A 809 1.06 -24.07 9.55
N ASN A 810 0.42 -22.91 9.63
CA ASN A 810 0.78 -21.83 10.53
C ASN A 810 -0.41 -21.43 11.39
N LEU A 811 -0.29 -21.58 12.70
CA LEU A 811 -1.26 -21.12 13.68
C LEU A 811 -0.83 -19.74 14.20
N ILE A 812 -1.70 -18.74 14.04
CA ILE A 812 -1.50 -17.38 14.55
C ILE A 812 -2.52 -17.12 15.66
N LEU A 813 -2.04 -16.67 16.80
CA LEU A 813 -2.84 -16.28 17.95
C LEU A 813 -2.52 -14.85 18.34
N GLY A 814 -3.52 -14.10 18.74
CA GLY A 814 -3.29 -12.74 19.22
C GLY A 814 -4.48 -12.20 20.02
N ALA A 815 -4.17 -11.15 20.75
CA ALA A 815 -5.15 -10.37 21.48
C ALA A 815 -4.82 -8.89 21.41
N SER A 816 -5.83 -8.05 21.36
CA SER A 816 -5.71 -6.61 21.47
C SER A 816 -6.58 -6.06 22.58
N TYR A 817 -6.09 -5.05 23.28
CA TYR A 817 -6.78 -4.29 24.29
C TYR A 817 -6.84 -2.82 23.86
N GLN A 818 -8.04 -2.31 23.69
CA GLN A 818 -8.32 -0.91 23.38
C GLN A 818 -8.79 -0.18 24.62
N PHE A 819 -8.28 1.01 24.87
CA PHE A 819 -8.61 1.83 26.05
C PHE A 819 -8.77 3.31 25.70
#